data_027378bd4f2355ec45faae5c70dc3a7b
#
_entry.id   027378bd4f2355ec45faae5c70dc3a7b
#
_cell.length_a   1.000
_cell.length_b   1.000
_cell.length_c   1.000
_cell.angle_alpha   90.00
_cell.angle_beta   90.00
_cell.angle_gamma   90.00
#
_symmetry.space_group_name_H-M   'P 1'
#
loop_
_entity.id
_entity.type
_entity.pdbx_description
1 polymer ?
#
loop_
_entity_poly.entity_id
_entity_poly.type
_entity_poly.pdbx_seq_one_letter_code
_entity_poly.pdbx_strand_id
1 'polypeptide(L)'
;MDQRNSLESEGSVKLQISELCRLGDACSSGTTIFEPRNSIEKRDSSNAESVNSGKLAFRAPEKKLTLFALRLAVFEKAATGLGTLGFIWATVVLLGGFAITLDKTDFWFITIILLIEGTRIFSRSHELEWQHQATWSITGVGINSFRALKSSSHFLVKSFKAAFRPISSVVQKRSHKSRGIAAQLADSPNTGGIHRKPTRTWTWSDVPILPYGKWVFLSRNVSKLLYWLQLLSATACVVLSLMKLIRHNYGEVAKGDSDKQNRNAALNIFYSLALAEALLFLMEKAYWELKVSFCKILEEVTRECELGKSGLIAVRRFFYDSYSRSINGSIFDGLGMDMITFSTELLSSNSPDEQLIGVRILRQFTTNSRFSDDTLRKIGTNISVIERLVEMLNWKDPQEEEIRRSAGEILSKLAGKKRNALRVSGIPGAMESISSLLETSRSSTVSADEIAEKTIGSYSAATSSDSHASYGFDTFNHLGLLILKKLARDHDNCGKIGNTRGLLPKIIDLTHADERVLRDASIARSQVQTVKRSLQVVRMLASTAGATGKQLRREISEIVFAIGNIREILRHGERHPAMQRVGIEILTSLALEEDATERIGGTGGVLRELLRIFLNGGGGKAAGAEDQEGRRLRVAAGEAVAMLVLESESNCRRVLRLGVLERLVEALEAPLLRVNAARILRNLCAFGGDGCFEKLRGVTAAATTVLKAIMSEENKLQEVMIGLAAQVFKYMTSKESSAVFKRAGIRETELADTLVQILRKYRSPPIKVPRIRRFAIELAIWMMTDKETNVLTFQDLEMEGELEHVLETTSEVESFNIFSGTVGVSRHHMTIHSLVELALKLLADG
;
A
#
# COMPACT_ATOMS: atom_id res chain seq x y z
N MET A 1 -11.22 30.20 -51.85
CA MET A 1 -10.25 29.10 -51.99
C MET A 1 -10.13 28.53 -50.62
N ASP A 2 -11.06 27.76 -50.18
CA ASP A 2 -11.29 26.33 -50.18
C ASP A 2 -10.14 25.51 -49.65
N GLN A 3 -10.36 24.90 -48.46
CA GLN A 3 -10.24 23.49 -48.17
C GLN A 3 -10.60 23.25 -46.71
N ARG A 4 -11.72 22.74 -46.46
CA ARG A 4 -12.22 21.50 -45.88
C ARG A 4 -11.23 20.79 -44.93
N ASN A 5 -11.57 20.80 -43.65
CA ASN A 5 -11.11 19.84 -42.66
C ASN A 5 -12.27 18.92 -42.29
N SER A 6 -12.13 17.66 -42.62
CA SER A 6 -12.95 16.55 -42.19
C SER A 6 -12.62 16.17 -40.77
N LEU A 7 -13.59 16.22 -39.90
CA LEU A 7 -13.58 15.68 -38.55
C LEU A 7 -13.88 14.19 -38.60
N GLU A 8 -12.91 13.36 -38.30
CA GLU A 8 -13.14 11.97 -37.93
C GLU A 8 -13.44 11.89 -36.45
N SER A 9 -14.66 11.48 -36.13
CA SER A 9 -15.14 11.20 -34.79
C SER A 9 -14.81 9.75 -34.43
N GLU A 10 -13.78 9.53 -33.67
CA GLU A 10 -13.55 8.23 -33.02
C GLU A 10 -14.48 8.06 -31.83
N GLY A 11 -15.53 7.27 -32.01
CA GLY A 11 -16.41 6.81 -30.95
C GLY A 11 -15.73 5.73 -30.10
N SER A 12 -15.19 6.10 -28.97
CA SER A 12 -14.66 5.16 -27.96
C SER A 12 -15.82 4.49 -27.20
N VAL A 13 -16.16 3.27 -27.56
CA VAL A 13 -17.08 2.41 -26.79
C VAL A 13 -16.32 1.78 -25.63
N LYS A 14 -16.51 2.30 -24.42
CA LYS A 14 -16.03 1.68 -23.17
C LYS A 14 -16.97 0.55 -22.74
N LEU A 15 -16.56 -0.69 -22.98
CA LEU A 15 -17.20 -1.89 -22.44
C LEU A 15 -16.86 -2.06 -20.95
N GLN A 16 -17.91 -2.16 -20.14
CA GLN A 16 -17.82 -2.49 -18.71
C GLN A 16 -17.42 -3.94 -18.51
N ILE A 17 -16.19 -4.17 -18.03
CA ILE A 17 -15.75 -5.46 -17.49
C ILE A 17 -15.80 -5.37 -15.96
N SER A 18 -16.98 -5.41 -15.35
CA SER A 18 -17.10 -5.39 -13.89
C SER A 18 -17.89 -6.55 -13.29
N GLU A 19 -18.39 -7.50 -14.08
CA GLU A 19 -19.24 -8.57 -13.53
C GLU A 19 -18.58 -9.94 -13.35
N LEU A 20 -17.35 -10.16 -13.77
CA LEU A 20 -16.71 -11.50 -13.65
C LEU A 20 -15.93 -11.72 -12.34
N CYS A 21 -15.88 -10.77 -11.44
CA CYS A 21 -15.19 -10.92 -10.15
C CYS A 21 -16.10 -10.98 -8.92
N ARG A 22 -17.43 -11.12 -9.09
CA ARG A 22 -18.38 -11.22 -7.98
C ARG A 22 -19.10 -12.56 -7.92
N LEU A 23 -18.39 -13.57 -7.46
CA LEU A 23 -19.00 -14.71 -6.78
C LEU A 23 -18.24 -14.92 -5.46
N GLY A 24 -18.65 -14.18 -4.45
CA GLY A 24 -18.16 -14.27 -3.07
C GLY A 24 -18.36 -12.94 -2.35
N ASP A 25 -19.57 -12.63 -2.04
CA ASP A 25 -20.11 -11.99 -0.86
C ASP A 25 -21.38 -11.22 -1.22
N ALA A 26 -22.48 -11.74 -0.72
CA ALA A 26 -23.77 -11.06 -0.74
C ALA A 26 -23.74 -9.89 0.26
N CYS A 27 -24.16 -8.75 -0.15
CA CYS A 27 -25.02 -7.75 0.46
C CYS A 27 -24.69 -6.32 0.04
N SER A 28 -25.71 -5.70 -0.48
CA SER A 28 -26.13 -4.29 -0.44
C SER A 28 -25.52 -3.27 -1.39
N SER A 29 -26.48 -2.74 -2.13
CA SER A 29 -26.67 -1.37 -2.65
C SER A 29 -25.79 -0.90 -3.80
N GLY A 30 -26.47 -0.85 -4.95
CA GLY A 30 -26.02 -0.20 -6.17
C GLY A 30 -25.77 1.31 -6.02
N THR A 31 -24.68 1.74 -6.61
CA THR A 31 -24.53 3.12 -7.10
C THR A 31 -23.81 3.08 -8.42
N THR A 32 -24.49 3.52 -9.44
CA THR A 32 -24.02 3.74 -10.82
C THR A 32 -22.86 4.75 -10.84
N ILE A 33 -21.75 4.37 -11.50
CA ILE A 33 -20.46 5.08 -11.46
C ILE A 33 -20.37 6.27 -12.44
N PHE A 34 -21.41 6.56 -13.19
CA PHE A 34 -21.39 7.60 -14.25
C PHE A 34 -22.60 8.53 -14.23
N GLU A 35 -22.84 9.24 -13.12
CA GLU A 35 -23.63 10.47 -13.16
C GLU A 35 -22.77 11.65 -12.69
N PRO A 36 -22.67 12.73 -13.50
CA PRO A 36 -22.10 13.98 -13.02
C PRO A 36 -23.08 14.59 -12.01
N ARG A 37 -22.72 14.62 -10.74
CA ARG A 37 -23.49 15.34 -9.71
C ARG A 37 -23.49 16.82 -10.02
N ASN A 38 -24.57 17.31 -10.56
CA ASN A 38 -24.89 18.73 -10.56
C ASN A 38 -25.24 19.17 -9.13
N SER A 39 -24.39 20.00 -8.58
CA SER A 39 -24.57 20.62 -7.28
C SER A 39 -25.55 21.78 -7.36
N ILE A 40 -26.85 21.51 -7.46
CA ILE A 40 -27.92 22.42 -7.10
C ILE A 40 -29.05 21.57 -6.51
N GLU A 41 -29.02 21.34 -5.23
CA GLU A 41 -30.17 20.80 -4.50
C GLU A 41 -31.00 21.94 -3.91
N LYS A 42 -32.19 22.12 -4.48
CA LYS A 42 -33.30 22.85 -3.86
C LYS A 42 -33.78 22.07 -2.63
N ARG A 43 -33.80 22.75 -1.51
CA ARG A 43 -34.53 22.34 -0.31
C ARG A 43 -36.03 22.25 -0.61
N ASP A 44 -36.58 21.06 -0.52
CA ASP A 44 -37.99 20.87 -0.26
C ASP A 44 -38.15 20.03 1.02
N SER A 45 -38.91 20.65 1.93
CA SER A 45 -39.30 20.13 3.22
C SER A 45 -40.52 19.22 3.09
N SER A 46 -40.38 17.93 3.49
CA SER A 46 -41.49 17.19 4.11
C SER A 46 -41.00 15.90 4.78
N ASN A 47 -41.25 15.84 6.04
CA ASN A 47 -41.38 14.74 7.00
C ASN A 47 -41.08 13.32 6.53
N ALA A 48 -39.99 12.72 7.09
CA ALA A 48 -39.99 11.34 7.53
C ALA A 48 -38.91 11.18 8.60
N GLU A 49 -39.27 10.69 9.75
CA GLU A 49 -38.39 10.29 10.84
C GLU A 49 -37.43 9.20 10.33
N SER A 50 -36.18 9.57 10.15
CA SER A 50 -35.08 8.62 9.99
C SER A 50 -34.09 8.83 11.11
N VAL A 51 -33.87 7.78 11.85
CA VAL A 51 -32.91 7.61 12.92
C VAL A 51 -31.60 8.28 12.54
N ASN A 52 -31.33 9.40 13.17
CA ASN A 52 -30.13 10.20 13.09
C ASN A 52 -28.97 9.42 13.74
N SER A 53 -28.26 8.58 12.98
CA SER A 53 -26.88 8.30 13.30
C SER A 53 -26.05 9.52 12.89
N GLY A 54 -26.16 10.59 13.70
CA GLY A 54 -25.31 11.75 13.59
C GLY A 54 -23.87 11.30 13.64
N LYS A 55 -23.17 11.37 12.52
CA LYS A 55 -21.73 11.53 12.51
C LYS A 55 -21.47 12.83 13.26
N LEU A 56 -21.35 12.75 14.57
CA LEU A 56 -20.73 13.78 15.41
C LEU A 56 -19.43 14.13 14.68
N ALA A 57 -19.40 15.33 14.10
CA ALA A 57 -18.16 15.88 13.55
C ALA A 57 -17.21 15.95 14.74
N PHE A 58 -16.37 14.92 14.89
CA PHE A 58 -15.40 14.84 15.95
C PHE A 58 -14.48 16.05 15.80
N ARG A 59 -14.62 16.99 16.71
CA ARG A 59 -13.78 18.18 16.80
C ARG A 59 -12.33 17.70 16.93
N ALA A 60 -11.47 18.09 15.99
CA ALA A 60 -10.07 17.72 16.00
C ALA A 60 -9.44 18.11 17.35
N PRO A 61 -8.84 17.16 18.10
CA PRO A 61 -8.41 17.43 19.49
C PRO A 61 -7.32 18.51 19.56
N GLU A 62 -6.50 18.64 18.51
CA GLU A 62 -5.46 19.68 18.38
C GLU A 62 -6.02 21.10 18.35
N LYS A 63 -7.28 21.30 17.98
CA LYS A 63 -7.89 22.63 18.02
C LYS A 63 -8.01 23.23 19.42
N LYS A 64 -7.99 22.39 20.46
CA LYS A 64 -7.90 22.86 21.84
C LYS A 64 -6.57 23.61 22.09
N LEU A 65 -5.47 23.10 21.49
CA LEU A 65 -4.14 23.71 21.61
C LEU A 65 -3.99 24.98 20.79
N THR A 66 -4.50 25.00 19.54
CA THR A 66 -4.43 26.20 18.71
C THR A 66 -5.27 27.34 19.31
N LEU A 67 -6.44 27.05 19.89
CA LEU A 67 -7.22 28.01 20.63
C LEU A 67 -6.53 28.50 21.92
N PHE A 68 -5.84 27.61 22.62
CA PHE A 68 -5.04 27.98 23.78
C PHE A 68 -3.86 28.87 23.37
N ALA A 69 -3.14 28.51 22.31
CA ALA A 69 -2.08 29.34 21.73
C ALA A 69 -2.56 30.72 21.29
N LEU A 70 -3.73 30.78 20.63
CA LEU A 70 -4.35 32.04 20.24
C LEU A 70 -4.64 32.96 21.44
N ARG A 71 -5.25 32.42 22.47
CA ARG A 71 -5.59 33.23 23.70
C ARG A 71 -4.33 33.78 24.35
N LEU A 72 -3.27 32.96 24.46
CA LEU A 72 -1.99 33.41 24.99
C LEU A 72 -1.35 34.49 24.10
N ALA A 73 -1.38 34.31 22.76
CA ALA A 73 -0.85 35.30 21.83
C ALA A 73 -1.61 36.65 21.91
N VAL A 74 -2.91 36.61 22.18
CA VAL A 74 -3.70 37.83 22.42
C VAL A 74 -3.22 38.56 23.68
N PHE A 75 -3.04 37.85 24.82
CA PHE A 75 -2.52 38.46 26.05
C PHE A 75 -1.09 39.00 25.82
N GLU A 76 -0.26 38.26 25.13
CA GLU A 76 1.11 38.68 24.83
C GLU A 76 1.14 39.95 23.97
N LYS A 77 0.40 40.00 22.86
CA LYS A 77 0.36 41.17 21.98
C LYS A 77 -0.27 42.39 22.70
N ALA A 78 -1.29 42.18 23.52
CA ALA A 78 -1.87 43.23 24.29
C ALA A 78 -0.90 43.81 25.34
N ALA A 79 -0.22 42.96 26.09
CA ALA A 79 0.75 43.38 27.07
C ALA A 79 1.96 44.09 26.41
N THR A 80 2.48 43.58 25.31
CA THR A 80 3.57 44.22 24.55
C THR A 80 3.13 45.58 23.98
N GLY A 81 1.91 45.67 23.45
CA GLY A 81 1.33 46.94 22.98
C GLY A 81 1.20 47.99 24.08
N LEU A 82 0.70 47.61 25.26
CA LEU A 82 0.62 48.51 26.41
C LEU A 82 2.01 48.92 26.93
N GLY A 83 2.95 48.01 26.99
CA GLY A 83 4.32 48.29 27.38
C GLY A 83 5.04 49.26 26.47
N THR A 84 4.89 49.06 25.13
CA THR A 84 5.44 50.01 24.16
C THR A 84 4.80 51.38 24.26
N LEU A 85 3.47 51.43 24.46
CA LEU A 85 2.74 52.67 24.70
C LEU A 85 3.21 53.39 25.99
N GLY A 86 3.36 52.65 27.08
CA GLY A 86 3.88 53.15 28.36
C GLY A 86 5.33 53.64 28.25
N PHE A 87 6.15 52.90 27.52
CA PHE A 87 7.54 53.34 27.25
C PHE A 87 7.61 54.62 26.42
N ILE A 88 6.83 54.75 25.36
CA ILE A 88 6.75 55.96 24.55
C ILE A 88 6.20 57.13 25.38
N TRP A 89 5.13 56.91 26.16
CA TRP A 89 4.56 57.91 27.03
C TRP A 89 5.55 58.42 28.07
N ALA A 90 6.28 57.51 28.71
CA ALA A 90 7.30 57.88 29.69
C ALA A 90 8.45 58.67 29.08
N THR A 91 8.97 58.22 27.94
CA THR A 91 10.12 58.88 27.29
C THR A 91 9.75 60.23 26.67
N VAL A 92 8.61 60.35 26.03
CA VAL A 92 8.22 61.58 25.33
C VAL A 92 7.60 62.58 26.28
N VAL A 93 6.61 62.15 27.11
CA VAL A 93 5.85 63.08 27.93
C VAL A 93 6.52 63.37 29.27
N LEU A 94 6.93 62.31 29.98
CA LEU A 94 7.46 62.47 31.33
C LEU A 94 8.92 62.94 31.34
N LEU A 95 9.81 62.27 30.60
CA LEU A 95 11.24 62.59 30.54
C LEU A 95 11.53 63.72 29.57
N GLY A 96 10.76 63.87 28.50
CA GLY A 96 10.96 64.94 27.53
C GLY A 96 10.19 66.23 27.91
N GLY A 97 8.99 66.14 28.52
CA GLY A 97 8.17 67.30 28.85
C GLY A 97 8.29 67.74 30.29
N PHE A 98 8.37 66.81 31.24
CA PHE A 98 8.30 67.12 32.67
C PHE A 98 9.58 66.76 33.45
N ALA A 99 10.69 66.38 32.78
CA ALA A 99 11.91 65.92 33.45
C ALA A 99 12.44 66.90 34.53
N ILE A 100 12.39 68.17 34.31
CA ILE A 100 12.90 69.19 35.21
C ILE A 100 11.95 69.43 36.36
N THR A 101 10.64 69.16 36.21
CA THR A 101 9.58 69.41 37.17
C THR A 101 9.18 68.21 37.99
N LEU A 102 9.76 67.00 37.65
CA LEU A 102 9.52 65.76 38.42
C LEU A 102 10.18 65.86 39.79
N ASP A 103 9.49 65.39 40.82
CA ASP A 103 10.12 65.15 42.13
C ASP A 103 11.19 64.08 42.05
N LYS A 104 12.26 64.17 42.78
CA LYS A 104 13.41 63.26 42.80
C LYS A 104 12.96 61.79 42.99
N THR A 105 11.94 61.57 43.81
CA THR A 105 11.39 60.24 44.05
C THR A 105 10.63 59.70 42.84
N ASP A 106 9.82 60.50 42.15
CA ASP A 106 9.06 60.09 40.98
C ASP A 106 9.97 59.83 39.78
N PHE A 107 11.02 60.63 39.60
CA PHE A 107 12.02 60.35 38.57
C PHE A 107 12.64 58.96 38.72
N TRP A 108 13.06 58.60 39.94
CA TRP A 108 13.65 57.27 40.20
C TRP A 108 12.62 56.15 40.04
N PHE A 109 11.38 56.31 40.45
CA PHE A 109 10.33 55.28 40.22
C PHE A 109 10.06 55.06 38.76
N ILE A 110 9.93 56.12 37.96
CA ILE A 110 9.73 56.05 36.52
C ILE A 110 10.93 55.33 35.87
N THR A 111 12.15 55.76 36.23
CA THR A 111 13.37 55.17 35.69
C THR A 111 13.49 53.68 36.01
N ILE A 112 13.18 53.25 37.22
CA ILE A 112 13.21 51.86 37.64
C ILE A 112 12.13 51.08 36.85
N ILE A 113 10.90 51.57 36.75
CA ILE A 113 9.83 50.92 36.00
C ILE A 113 10.22 50.84 34.54
N LEU A 114 10.77 51.87 33.90
CA LEU A 114 11.25 51.84 32.51
C LEU A 114 12.38 50.81 32.30
N LEU A 115 13.32 50.72 33.21
CA LEU A 115 14.35 49.72 33.18
C LEU A 115 13.80 48.32 33.25
N ILE A 116 12.85 48.07 34.18
CA ILE A 116 12.14 46.81 34.31
C ILE A 116 11.38 46.48 33.02
N GLU A 117 10.61 47.40 32.47
CA GLU A 117 9.83 47.28 31.25
C GLU A 117 10.76 47.01 30.03
N GLY A 118 11.83 47.80 29.87
CA GLY A 118 12.81 47.61 28.81
C GLY A 118 13.46 46.23 28.89
N THR A 119 13.93 45.81 30.07
CA THR A 119 14.50 44.47 30.25
C THR A 119 13.49 43.36 29.98
N ARG A 120 12.20 43.58 30.30
CA ARG A 120 11.14 42.60 30.04
C ARG A 120 10.82 42.50 28.56
N ILE A 121 10.73 43.57 27.82
CA ILE A 121 10.50 43.59 26.37
C ILE A 121 11.63 42.82 25.66
N PHE A 122 12.90 43.11 25.97
CA PHE A 122 14.06 42.41 25.41
C PHE A 122 14.10 40.92 25.81
N SER A 123 13.86 40.61 27.08
CA SER A 123 13.89 39.24 27.58
C SER A 123 12.77 38.35 26.96
N ARG A 124 11.65 38.92 26.64
CA ARG A 124 10.47 38.23 26.06
C ARG A 124 10.75 37.68 24.66
N SER A 125 11.39 38.50 23.80
CA SER A 125 11.80 38.05 22.47
C SER A 125 12.73 36.84 22.54
N HIS A 126 13.69 36.86 23.45
CA HIS A 126 14.66 35.78 23.63
C HIS A 126 14.09 34.58 24.39
N GLU A 127 13.13 34.74 25.30
CA GLU A 127 12.53 33.63 26.02
C GLU A 127 11.83 32.65 25.09
N LEU A 128 11.10 33.16 24.11
CA LEU A 128 10.38 32.34 23.13
C LEU A 128 11.36 31.56 22.26
N GLU A 129 12.44 32.19 21.84
CA GLU A 129 13.51 31.55 21.08
C GLU A 129 14.24 30.49 21.92
N TRP A 130 14.55 30.78 23.18
CA TRP A 130 15.19 29.86 24.13
C TRP A 130 14.29 28.67 24.47
N GLN A 131 12.97 28.87 24.64
CA GLN A 131 12.01 27.81 24.90
C GLN A 131 11.87 26.92 23.66
N HIS A 132 11.87 27.48 22.46
CA HIS A 132 11.87 26.75 21.22
C HIS A 132 13.14 25.91 21.08
N GLN A 133 14.32 26.50 21.31
CA GLN A 133 15.60 25.80 21.28
C GLN A 133 15.71 24.75 22.39
N ALA A 134 15.20 24.99 23.59
CA ALA A 134 15.19 24.01 24.68
C ALA A 134 14.31 22.81 24.34
N THR A 135 13.20 23.01 23.63
CA THR A 135 12.34 21.92 23.15
C THR A 135 13.06 21.10 22.08
N TRP A 136 13.82 21.74 21.21
CA TRP A 136 14.69 21.08 20.24
C TRP A 136 15.75 20.21 20.89
N SER A 137 16.42 20.75 21.91
CA SER A 137 17.47 20.04 22.64
C SER A 137 16.93 18.82 23.40
N ILE A 138 15.76 18.93 24.00
CA ILE A 138 15.08 17.82 24.69
C ILE A 138 14.68 16.73 23.70
N THR A 139 14.26 17.10 22.50
CA THR A 139 13.90 16.17 21.44
C THR A 139 15.10 15.32 21.01
N GLY A 140 16.25 15.95 20.75
CA GLY A 140 17.48 15.24 20.38
C GLY A 140 18.04 14.34 21.48
N VAL A 141 18.04 14.79 22.74
CA VAL A 141 18.50 13.99 23.88
C VAL A 141 17.54 12.85 24.18
N GLY A 142 16.23 13.11 24.14
CA GLY A 142 15.21 12.09 24.41
C GLY A 142 15.25 10.95 23.38
N ILE A 143 15.40 11.26 22.11
CA ILE A 143 15.46 10.28 21.02
C ILE A 143 16.76 9.47 21.07
N ASN A 144 17.90 10.12 21.30
CA ASN A 144 19.19 9.45 21.41
C ASN A 144 19.29 8.61 22.69
N SER A 145 18.70 9.05 23.80
CA SER A 145 18.63 8.25 25.03
C SER A 145 17.71 7.04 24.85
N PHE A 146 16.62 7.17 24.11
CA PHE A 146 15.72 6.04 23.80
C PHE A 146 16.36 5.05 22.84
N ARG A 147 17.15 5.52 21.87
CA ARG A 147 17.96 4.68 20.98
C ARG A 147 19.06 3.94 21.75
N ALA A 148 19.72 4.62 22.69
CA ALA A 148 20.74 4.03 23.55
C ALA A 148 20.15 3.01 24.55
N LEU A 149 18.97 3.25 25.11
CA LEU A 149 18.27 2.31 26.01
C LEU A 149 17.82 1.03 25.28
N LYS A 150 17.50 1.11 24.00
CA LYS A 150 17.11 -0.05 23.20
C LYS A 150 18.31 -0.88 22.74
N SER A 151 19.50 -0.29 22.71
CA SER A 151 20.69 -0.90 22.15
C SER A 151 21.52 -1.72 23.12
N SER A 152 21.42 -1.56 24.45
CA SER A 152 22.15 -2.45 25.33
C SER A 152 21.87 -2.22 26.84
N SER A 153 21.41 -3.23 27.51
CA SER A 153 21.45 -3.37 28.97
C SER A 153 22.88 -3.30 29.55
N HIS A 154 23.90 -3.47 28.71
CA HIS A 154 25.30 -3.32 29.05
C HIS A 154 25.79 -1.87 29.20
N PHE A 155 25.13 -0.92 28.57
CA PHE A 155 25.54 0.48 28.60
C PHE A 155 25.16 1.17 29.92
N LEU A 156 24.03 0.78 30.51
CA LEU A 156 23.60 1.32 31.80
C LEU A 156 24.58 0.97 32.96
N VAL A 157 25.14 -0.22 32.93
CA VAL A 157 26.13 -0.63 33.96
C VAL A 157 27.47 0.10 33.78
N LYS A 158 27.87 0.41 32.54
CA LYS A 158 29.10 1.16 32.23
C LYS A 158 28.95 2.66 32.55
N SER A 159 27.79 3.27 32.26
CA SER A 159 27.55 4.69 32.57
C SER A 159 27.42 4.96 34.05
N PHE A 160 26.84 4.03 34.84
CA PHE A 160 26.79 4.16 36.29
C PHE A 160 28.19 4.02 36.91
N LYS A 161 29.06 3.13 36.39
CA LYS A 161 30.45 3.01 36.84
C LYS A 161 31.33 4.20 36.44
N ALA A 162 31.01 4.90 35.32
CA ALA A 162 31.76 6.08 34.89
C ALA A 162 31.36 7.35 35.66
N ALA A 163 30.11 7.43 36.17
CA ALA A 163 29.62 8.57 36.95
C ALA A 163 30.14 8.60 38.40
N PHE A 164 30.65 7.48 38.91
CA PHE A 164 31.17 7.36 40.28
C PHE A 164 32.70 7.11 40.37
N ARG A 165 33.48 7.47 39.34
CA ARG A 165 34.94 7.50 39.46
C ARG A 165 35.39 8.87 39.94
N PRO A 166 36.17 8.92 41.09
CA PRO A 166 36.72 10.17 41.53
C PRO A 166 37.77 10.70 40.55
N ILE A 167 37.78 12.02 40.38
CA ILE A 167 38.70 12.77 39.52
C ILE A 167 40.11 12.65 40.14
N SER A 168 40.88 11.68 39.70
CA SER A 168 42.32 11.72 39.82
C SER A 168 42.97 10.92 38.69
N SER A 169 43.90 11.56 38.01
CA SER A 169 44.74 11.07 36.92
C SER A 169 44.26 11.35 35.51
N VAL A 170 44.44 12.63 35.13
CA VAL A 170 44.70 13.00 33.73
C VAL A 170 46.20 13.33 33.68
N VAL A 171 47.03 12.40 33.30
CA VAL A 171 48.33 12.67 32.69
C VAL A 171 48.62 11.54 31.69
N GLN A 172 48.81 11.99 30.46
CA GLN A 172 49.73 11.48 29.44
C GLN A 172 49.45 10.09 28.81
N LYS A 173 49.09 10.16 27.51
CA LYS A 173 49.97 9.59 26.47
C LYS A 173 49.58 10.12 25.08
N ARG A 174 50.39 11.00 24.52
CA ARG A 174 50.59 11.23 23.10
C ARG A 174 51.34 10.03 22.50
N SER A 175 50.92 9.57 21.33
CA SER A 175 51.81 8.98 20.32
C SER A 175 50.99 8.87 19.04
N HIS A 176 51.27 9.73 18.08
CA HIS A 176 52.06 9.54 16.87
C HIS A 176 51.63 8.40 15.94
N LYS A 177 51.26 8.77 14.79
CA LYS A 177 51.75 8.44 13.43
C LYS A 177 50.55 8.29 12.48
N SER A 178 50.53 8.73 11.31
CA SER A 178 51.32 9.46 10.32
C SER A 178 50.45 9.50 9.06
N ARG A 179 50.26 10.64 8.45
CA ARG A 179 50.91 11.02 7.19
C ARG A 179 50.67 10.10 5.99
N GLY A 180 49.99 10.75 4.99
CA GLY A 180 50.39 10.72 3.60
C GLY A 180 49.34 9.99 2.78
N ILE A 181 48.76 10.45 1.74
CA ILE A 181 49.29 11.15 0.59
C ILE A 181 48.06 11.68 -0.15
N ALA A 182 48.09 12.96 -0.45
CA ALA A 182 47.24 13.53 -1.48
C ALA A 182 47.96 13.26 -2.83
N ALA A 183 47.17 13.06 -3.88
CA ALA A 183 47.40 13.71 -5.15
C ALA A 183 46.64 13.04 -6.28
N GLN A 184 45.83 13.84 -6.94
CA GLN A 184 45.70 13.97 -8.40
C GLN A 184 45.24 12.75 -9.19
N LEU A 185 44.08 12.89 -9.82
CA LEU A 185 44.07 13.13 -11.26
C LEU A 185 42.67 13.49 -11.74
N ALA A 186 42.70 14.51 -12.59
CA ALA A 186 41.61 15.19 -13.22
C ALA A 186 41.01 14.39 -14.40
N ASP A 187 39.81 14.84 -14.78
CA ASP A 187 39.19 14.84 -16.11
C ASP A 187 38.78 13.53 -16.78
N SER A 188 37.48 13.34 -16.94
CA SER A 188 36.79 13.55 -18.21
C SER A 188 35.30 13.12 -18.15
N PRO A 189 34.46 13.50 -19.12
CA PRO A 189 33.13 13.99 -18.85
C PRO A 189 31.94 13.09 -19.29
N ASN A 190 30.76 13.51 -18.80
CA ASN A 190 29.44 13.22 -19.38
C ASN A 190 28.91 11.81 -19.43
N THR A 191 28.06 11.52 -18.47
CA THR A 191 26.76 10.88 -18.74
C THR A 191 25.78 11.31 -17.63
N GLY A 192 24.59 11.73 -18.05
CA GLY A 192 23.54 12.30 -17.22
C GLY A 192 23.17 11.45 -16.00
N GLY A 193 23.77 11.77 -14.89
CA GLY A 193 23.45 11.25 -13.58
C GLY A 193 22.52 12.23 -12.89
N ILE A 194 21.35 11.80 -12.52
CA ILE A 194 20.46 12.42 -11.57
C ILE A 194 21.29 12.85 -10.37
N HIS A 195 21.46 14.15 -10.18
CA HIS A 195 22.12 14.73 -9.03
C HIS A 195 21.43 14.23 -7.75
N ARG A 196 22.00 13.20 -7.15
CA ARG A 196 21.81 12.92 -5.71
C ARG A 196 22.44 14.10 -4.97
N LYS A 197 21.61 15.01 -4.46
CA LYS A 197 22.06 15.94 -3.42
C LYS A 197 22.64 15.10 -2.29
N PRO A 198 23.88 15.37 -1.83
CA PRO A 198 24.44 14.65 -0.71
C PRO A 198 23.56 14.92 0.51
N THR A 199 22.88 13.91 0.98
CA THR A 199 22.17 13.91 2.24
C THR A 199 23.22 13.99 3.33
N ARG A 200 23.28 15.14 4.00
CA ARG A 200 24.16 15.49 5.13
C ARG A 200 25.50 16.12 4.79
N THR A 201 25.48 17.38 4.48
CA THR A 201 26.53 18.28 4.93
C THR A 201 26.07 18.89 6.26
N TRP A 202 26.67 18.47 7.34
CA TRP A 202 26.65 19.20 8.60
C TRP A 202 27.29 20.56 8.31
N THR A 203 26.49 21.62 8.22
CA THR A 203 27.00 22.96 8.22
C THR A 203 27.46 23.26 9.64
N TRP A 204 28.72 23.43 9.83
CA TRP A 204 29.42 23.70 11.12
C TRP A 204 28.92 24.95 11.83
N SER A 205 28.07 25.77 11.21
CA SER A 205 27.48 26.97 11.77
C SER A 205 26.48 26.76 12.87
N ASP A 206 25.87 25.56 13.00
CA ASP A 206 24.84 25.24 14.01
C ASP A 206 25.35 24.38 15.17
N VAL A 207 26.66 24.16 15.25
CA VAL A 207 27.23 23.41 16.38
C VAL A 207 27.31 24.32 17.59
N PRO A 208 26.60 24.04 18.70
CA PRO A 208 26.72 24.82 19.91
C PRO A 208 28.15 24.78 20.43
N ILE A 209 28.68 25.92 20.83
CA ILE A 209 30.05 26.11 21.30
C ILE A 209 30.42 25.20 22.48
N LEU A 210 29.38 24.71 23.19
CA LEU A 210 29.53 23.78 24.33
C LEU A 210 29.06 22.36 23.93
N PRO A 211 29.66 21.30 24.54
CA PRO A 211 29.19 19.94 24.35
C PRO A 211 27.67 19.85 24.57
N TYR A 212 26.97 19.18 23.71
CA TYR A 212 25.51 19.16 23.61
C TYR A 212 24.77 18.98 24.95
N GLY A 213 25.24 18.08 25.82
CA GLY A 213 24.64 17.86 27.13
C GLY A 213 24.77 19.06 28.10
N LYS A 214 25.88 19.79 28.06
CA LYS A 214 26.09 21.00 28.87
C LYS A 214 25.28 22.18 28.35
N TRP A 215 25.12 22.29 27.00
CA TRP A 215 24.29 23.32 26.38
C TRP A 215 22.80 23.17 26.73
N VAL A 216 22.25 21.95 26.72
CA VAL A 216 20.86 21.68 27.15
C VAL A 216 20.67 22.05 28.62
N PHE A 217 21.61 21.71 29.49
CA PHE A 217 21.55 22.05 30.90
C PHE A 217 21.61 23.57 31.11
N LEU A 218 22.52 24.26 30.42
CA LEU A 218 22.67 25.71 30.50
C LEU A 218 21.38 26.40 29.97
N SER A 219 20.88 26.02 28.81
CA SER A 219 19.67 26.62 28.22
C SER A 219 18.46 26.47 29.13
N ARG A 220 18.28 25.28 29.73
CA ARG A 220 17.17 25.02 30.67
C ARG A 220 17.26 25.85 31.93
N ASN A 221 18.45 26.05 32.46
CA ASN A 221 18.65 26.84 33.67
C ASN A 221 18.52 28.34 33.40
N VAL A 222 19.01 28.81 32.26
CA VAL A 222 18.83 30.20 31.79
C VAL A 222 17.34 30.50 31.59
N SER A 223 16.58 29.61 30.93
CA SER A 223 15.14 29.79 30.76
C SER A 223 14.39 29.87 32.09
N LYS A 224 14.75 29.07 33.08
CA LYS A 224 14.18 29.14 34.43
C LYS A 224 14.54 30.45 35.13
N LEU A 225 15.77 30.89 35.01
CA LEU A 225 16.24 32.15 35.59
C LEU A 225 15.47 33.33 34.98
N LEU A 226 15.36 33.36 33.65
CA LEU A 226 14.61 34.40 32.93
C LEU A 226 13.13 34.42 33.35
N TYR A 227 12.51 33.26 33.48
CA TYR A 227 11.13 33.15 33.92
C TYR A 227 10.92 33.75 35.31
N TRP A 228 11.76 33.39 36.29
CA TRP A 228 11.68 33.96 37.65
C TRP A 228 11.98 35.45 37.69
N LEU A 229 12.96 35.90 36.89
CA LEU A 229 13.30 37.32 36.79
C LEU A 229 12.13 38.14 36.24
N GLN A 230 11.46 37.65 35.21
CA GLN A 230 10.27 38.29 34.64
C GLN A 230 9.11 38.33 35.65
N LEU A 231 8.87 37.23 36.38
CA LEU A 231 7.80 37.19 37.35
C LEU A 231 8.07 38.17 38.53
N LEU A 232 9.30 38.23 39.01
CA LEU A 232 9.70 39.20 40.04
C LEU A 232 9.60 40.65 39.55
N SER A 233 10.03 40.92 38.33
CA SER A 233 9.96 42.24 37.72
C SER A 233 8.49 42.72 37.53
N ALA A 234 7.63 41.82 37.06
CA ALA A 234 6.20 42.17 36.92
C ALA A 234 5.51 42.42 38.27
N THR A 235 5.79 41.57 39.29
CA THR A 235 5.25 41.79 40.64
C THR A 235 5.76 43.10 41.27
N ALA A 236 7.06 43.42 41.08
CA ALA A 236 7.60 44.69 41.54
C ALA A 236 6.93 45.86 40.81
N CYS A 237 6.71 45.77 39.50
CA CYS A 237 6.03 46.81 38.74
C CYS A 237 4.59 47.02 39.22
N VAL A 238 3.84 45.97 39.52
CA VAL A 238 2.48 46.05 40.09
C VAL A 238 2.53 46.76 41.45
N VAL A 239 3.43 46.37 42.34
CA VAL A 239 3.54 46.96 43.71
C VAL A 239 3.90 48.44 43.63
N LEU A 240 4.92 48.79 42.82
CA LEU A 240 5.37 50.18 42.68
C LEU A 240 4.29 51.09 42.07
N SER A 241 3.66 50.64 40.96
CA SER A 241 2.61 51.38 40.30
C SER A 241 1.38 51.55 41.19
N LEU A 242 0.92 50.49 41.87
CA LEU A 242 -0.23 50.52 42.77
C LEU A 242 0.03 51.44 44.01
N MET A 243 1.25 51.34 44.59
CA MET A 243 1.62 52.20 45.72
C MET A 243 1.57 53.69 45.35
N LYS A 244 2.04 54.03 44.15
CA LYS A 244 1.98 55.43 43.67
C LYS A 244 0.58 55.90 43.32
N LEU A 245 -0.23 55.07 42.71
CA LEU A 245 -1.63 55.37 42.39
C LEU A 245 -2.50 55.55 43.67
N ILE A 246 -2.25 54.79 44.74
CA ILE A 246 -3.01 54.90 46.02
C ILE A 246 -2.58 56.12 46.82
N ARG A 247 -1.27 56.40 46.91
CA ARG A 247 -0.76 57.46 47.71
C ARG A 247 -0.92 58.84 47.11
N HIS A 248 -1.12 59.00 45.84
CA HIS A 248 -1.29 60.27 45.09
C HIS A 248 -0.27 61.36 45.46
N ASN A 249 0.89 60.98 45.98
CA ASN A 249 1.89 61.92 46.44
C ASN A 249 2.87 62.22 45.27
N TYR A 250 2.53 63.17 44.45
CA TYR A 250 3.27 63.64 43.29
C TYR A 250 3.93 65.01 43.48
N GLY A 251 4.07 65.46 44.70
CA GLY A 251 4.62 66.81 45.09
C GLY A 251 3.58 67.92 44.90
N GLU A 252 3.68 68.97 45.76
CA GLU A 252 2.75 70.10 45.70
C GLU A 252 3.03 70.99 44.48
N VAL A 253 1.95 71.29 43.74
CA VAL A 253 1.98 72.23 42.59
C VAL A 253 1.54 73.58 43.12
N ALA A 254 2.38 74.59 43.04
CA ALA A 254 2.04 75.94 43.43
C ALA A 254 0.82 76.46 42.58
N LYS A 255 -0.20 77.03 43.24
CA LYS A 255 -1.35 77.61 42.57
C LYS A 255 -0.90 78.75 41.66
N GLY A 256 -0.95 78.49 40.29
CA GLY A 256 -0.60 79.44 39.22
C GLY A 256 0.48 79.00 38.26
N ASP A 257 1.07 77.83 38.45
CA ASP A 257 2.11 77.28 37.53
C ASP A 257 1.42 76.48 36.39
N SER A 258 1.23 77.17 35.28
CA SER A 258 0.58 76.56 34.11
C SER A 258 1.37 75.36 33.52
N ASP A 259 2.69 75.31 33.67
CA ASP A 259 3.57 74.34 33.13
C ASP A 259 3.48 72.95 33.82
N LYS A 260 2.98 72.97 35.09
CA LYS A 260 2.84 71.72 35.89
C LYS A 260 1.41 71.21 35.96
N GLN A 261 0.41 71.89 35.32
CA GLN A 261 -1.00 71.61 35.44
C GLN A 261 -1.37 70.18 35.05
N ASN A 262 -0.77 69.63 34.04
CA ASN A 262 -1.01 68.28 33.53
C ASN A 262 -0.07 67.21 34.09
N ARG A 263 0.91 67.54 34.94
CA ARG A 263 1.90 66.62 35.46
C ARG A 263 1.29 65.43 36.20
N ASN A 264 0.32 65.69 37.08
CA ASN A 264 -0.35 64.68 37.90
C ASN A 264 -1.18 63.74 37.00
N ALA A 265 -1.85 64.28 35.98
CA ALA A 265 -2.58 63.48 35.00
C ALA A 265 -1.62 62.59 34.17
N ALA A 266 -0.49 63.14 33.75
CA ALA A 266 0.51 62.40 33.00
C ALA A 266 1.14 61.25 33.81
N LEU A 267 1.39 61.48 35.11
CA LEU A 267 1.89 60.42 36.02
C LEU A 267 0.86 59.32 36.27
N ASN A 268 -0.42 59.71 36.47
CA ASN A 268 -1.52 58.73 36.64
C ASN A 268 -1.68 57.87 35.43
N ILE A 269 -1.63 58.45 34.20
CA ILE A 269 -1.69 57.67 32.97
C ILE A 269 -0.53 56.69 32.87
N PHE A 270 0.72 57.16 33.17
CA PHE A 270 1.87 56.27 33.14
C PHE A 270 1.76 55.09 34.10
N TYR A 271 1.47 55.35 35.42
CA TYR A 271 1.39 54.28 36.41
C TYR A 271 0.19 53.36 36.12
N SER A 272 -0.92 53.89 35.54
CA SER A 272 -2.05 53.07 35.13
C SER A 272 -1.69 52.15 33.96
N LEU A 273 -0.91 52.64 32.97
CA LEU A 273 -0.44 51.82 31.84
C LEU A 273 0.52 50.75 32.31
N ALA A 274 1.51 51.10 33.15
CA ALA A 274 2.48 50.15 33.69
C ALA A 274 1.80 49.07 34.55
N LEU A 275 0.80 49.47 35.36
CA LEU A 275 -0.02 48.54 36.16
C LEU A 275 -0.80 47.57 35.25
N ALA A 276 -1.51 48.11 34.24
CA ALA A 276 -2.33 47.32 33.35
C ALA A 276 -1.48 46.31 32.56
N GLU A 277 -0.32 46.73 32.06
CA GLU A 277 0.60 45.86 31.37
C GLU A 277 1.15 44.72 32.27
N ALA A 278 1.64 45.06 33.48
CA ALA A 278 2.14 44.09 34.43
C ALA A 278 1.07 43.09 34.88
N LEU A 279 -0.17 43.54 35.08
CA LEU A 279 -1.32 42.65 35.36
C LEU A 279 -1.66 41.74 34.21
N LEU A 280 -1.67 42.21 32.95
CA LEU A 280 -1.88 41.36 31.76
C LEU A 280 -0.80 40.29 31.65
N PHE A 281 0.44 40.64 31.90
CA PHE A 281 1.53 39.69 31.91
C PHE A 281 1.37 38.63 33.01
N LEU A 282 1.03 39.02 34.21
CA LEU A 282 0.77 38.06 35.30
C LEU A 282 -0.43 37.18 35.00
N MET A 283 -1.51 37.72 34.39
CA MET A 283 -2.66 36.95 33.92
C MET A 283 -2.26 35.93 32.86
N GLU A 284 -1.41 36.30 31.91
CA GLU A 284 -0.86 35.37 30.89
C GLU A 284 -0.13 34.19 31.55
N LYS A 285 0.79 34.48 32.47
CA LYS A 285 1.56 33.43 33.17
C LYS A 285 0.66 32.58 34.08
N ALA A 286 -0.29 33.16 34.77
CA ALA A 286 -1.27 32.41 35.58
C ALA A 286 -2.16 31.51 34.67
N TYR A 287 -2.61 32.01 33.52
CA TYR A 287 -3.40 31.24 32.57
C TYR A 287 -2.60 30.08 31.98
N TRP A 288 -1.31 30.30 31.69
CA TRP A 288 -0.40 29.22 31.25
C TRP A 288 -0.28 28.13 32.33
N GLU A 289 0.04 28.50 33.59
CA GLU A 289 0.18 27.52 34.66
C GLU A 289 -1.13 26.76 34.91
N LEU A 290 -2.26 27.45 34.93
CA LEU A 290 -3.57 26.83 35.08
C LEU A 290 -3.83 25.77 33.99
N LYS A 291 -3.56 26.08 32.73
CA LYS A 291 -3.84 25.17 31.59
C LYS A 291 -2.84 24.05 31.45
N VAL A 292 -1.55 24.29 31.67
CA VAL A 292 -0.49 23.31 31.46
C VAL A 292 -0.27 22.46 32.70
N SER A 293 -0.15 23.10 33.90
CA SER A 293 0.18 22.39 35.14
C SER A 293 -1.05 21.80 35.82
N PHE A 294 -2.17 22.54 35.88
CA PHE A 294 -3.37 22.06 36.58
C PHE A 294 -4.29 21.26 35.63
N CYS A 295 -4.68 21.81 34.48
CA CYS A 295 -5.59 21.14 33.53
C CYS A 295 -4.85 20.10 32.67
N LYS A 296 -3.51 20.07 32.63
CA LYS A 296 -2.69 19.14 31.84
C LYS A 296 -3.11 19.00 30.37
N ILE A 297 -3.45 20.12 29.74
CA ILE A 297 -4.02 20.16 28.39
C ILE A 297 -3.12 19.46 27.34
N LEU A 298 -1.80 19.52 27.49
CA LEU A 298 -0.85 18.84 26.60
C LEU A 298 -0.94 17.31 26.70
N GLU A 299 -1.09 16.79 27.92
CA GLU A 299 -1.25 15.35 28.17
C GLU A 299 -2.63 14.87 27.68
N GLU A 300 -3.68 15.68 27.90
CA GLU A 300 -5.04 15.38 27.43
C GLU A 300 -5.07 15.24 25.91
N VAL A 301 -4.53 16.21 25.17
CA VAL A 301 -4.47 16.16 23.70
C VAL A 301 -3.58 15.01 23.22
N THR A 302 -2.45 14.74 23.88
CA THR A 302 -1.59 13.60 23.56
C THR A 302 -2.37 12.29 23.66
N ARG A 303 -3.20 12.14 24.69
CA ARG A 303 -4.04 10.95 24.89
C ARG A 303 -5.18 10.87 23.87
N GLU A 304 -5.85 12.00 23.55
CA GLU A 304 -6.92 12.05 22.55
C GLU A 304 -6.42 11.76 21.13
N CYS A 305 -5.18 12.17 20.81
CA CYS A 305 -4.51 11.87 19.55
C CYS A 305 -3.85 10.46 19.54
N GLU A 306 -3.87 9.74 20.65
CA GLU A 306 -3.26 8.40 20.82
C GLU A 306 -1.77 8.34 20.45
N LEU A 307 -1.03 9.43 20.66
CA LEU A 307 0.38 9.53 20.24
C LEU A 307 1.37 8.81 21.19
N GLY A 308 0.89 8.21 22.26
CA GLY A 308 1.74 7.51 23.23
C GLY A 308 2.66 8.43 24.04
N LYS A 309 3.59 7.86 24.82
CA LYS A 309 4.48 8.63 25.71
C LYS A 309 5.42 9.58 24.97
N SER A 310 5.89 9.20 23.80
CA SER A 310 6.76 10.06 22.96
C SER A 310 5.99 11.20 22.27
N GLY A 311 4.67 11.10 22.19
CA GLY A 311 3.80 12.10 21.57
C GLY A 311 3.74 13.42 22.32
N LEU A 312 4.00 13.43 23.63
CA LEU A 312 3.98 14.67 24.42
C LEU A 312 4.98 15.72 23.89
N ILE A 313 6.16 15.27 23.44
CA ILE A 313 7.17 16.15 22.83
C ILE A 313 6.65 16.74 21.53
N ALA A 314 6.02 15.92 20.68
CA ALA A 314 5.44 16.34 19.42
C ALA A 314 4.29 17.36 19.61
N VAL A 315 3.40 17.10 20.59
CA VAL A 315 2.27 17.99 20.93
C VAL A 315 2.77 19.31 21.51
N ARG A 316 3.79 19.28 22.37
CA ARG A 316 4.42 20.50 22.90
C ARG A 316 5.04 21.33 21.79
N ARG A 317 5.74 20.70 20.86
CA ARG A 317 6.32 21.37 19.71
C ARG A 317 5.26 21.98 18.80
N PHE A 318 4.21 21.24 18.50
CA PHE A 318 3.05 21.74 17.77
C PHE A 318 2.45 22.99 18.41
N PHE A 319 2.32 22.97 19.74
CA PHE A 319 1.83 24.12 20.51
C PHE A 319 2.73 25.34 20.31
N TYR A 320 4.05 25.18 20.52
CA TYR A 320 5.00 26.31 20.37
C TYR A 320 5.05 26.84 18.94
N ASP A 321 4.96 25.98 17.93
CA ASP A 321 4.92 26.38 16.54
C ASP A 321 3.64 27.19 16.22
N SER A 322 2.49 26.71 16.68
CA SER A 322 1.21 27.42 16.56
C SER A 322 1.22 28.76 17.28
N TYR A 323 1.81 28.80 18.48
CA TYR A 323 1.95 30.01 19.29
C TYR A 323 2.90 31.03 18.61
N SER A 324 4.06 30.60 18.16
CA SER A 324 5.02 31.43 17.44
C SER A 324 4.43 32.04 16.17
N ARG A 325 3.66 31.29 15.39
CA ARG A 325 2.94 31.79 14.21
C ARG A 325 1.93 32.87 14.57
N SER A 326 1.20 32.71 15.68
CA SER A 326 0.23 33.68 16.16
C SER A 326 0.88 34.95 16.66
N ILE A 327 2.13 34.89 17.17
CA ILE A 327 2.88 36.07 17.63
C ILE A 327 3.55 36.78 16.46
N ASN A 328 4.31 36.05 15.61
CA ASN A 328 5.14 36.62 14.56
C ASN A 328 4.34 37.02 13.31
N GLY A 329 3.19 36.34 13.08
CA GLY A 329 2.28 36.61 11.96
C GLY A 329 0.98 37.24 12.40
N SER A 330 -0.09 36.97 11.64
CA SER A 330 -1.44 37.26 12.06
C SER A 330 -1.83 36.43 13.30
N ILE A 331 -2.59 37.02 14.20
CA ILE A 331 -3.09 36.30 15.40
C ILE A 331 -3.83 35.01 15.03
N PHE A 332 -4.45 34.97 13.85
CA PHE A 332 -5.22 33.82 13.37
C PHE A 332 -4.37 32.76 12.60
N ASP A 333 -3.11 33.06 12.25
CA ASP A 333 -2.26 32.16 11.46
C ASP A 333 -2.02 30.81 12.16
N GLY A 334 -1.87 30.83 13.49
CA GLY A 334 -1.77 29.62 14.29
C GLY A 334 -3.04 28.77 14.34
N LEU A 335 -4.22 29.37 14.09
CA LEU A 335 -5.52 28.68 14.19
C LEU A 335 -5.79 27.75 13.00
N GLY A 336 -5.23 28.08 11.82
CA GLY A 336 -5.34 27.28 10.60
C GLY A 336 -4.47 26.02 10.63
N MET A 337 -3.54 25.92 11.58
CA MET A 337 -2.61 24.80 11.68
C MET A 337 -3.29 23.57 12.29
N ASP A 338 -3.15 22.43 11.64
CA ASP A 338 -3.53 21.13 12.16
C ASP A 338 -2.31 20.20 12.31
N MET A 339 -2.48 19.11 13.06
CA MET A 339 -1.39 18.18 13.34
C MET A 339 -0.85 17.50 12.07
N ILE A 340 -1.68 17.35 11.03
CA ILE A 340 -1.30 16.74 9.75
C ILE A 340 -0.41 17.72 8.97
N THR A 341 -0.83 19.00 8.84
CA THR A 341 -0.05 20.05 8.18
C THR A 341 1.29 20.25 8.89
N PHE A 342 1.28 20.34 10.20
CA PHE A 342 2.50 20.40 11.02
C PHE A 342 3.44 19.22 10.74
N SER A 343 2.90 18.01 10.70
CA SER A 343 3.72 16.81 10.42
C SER A 343 4.30 16.82 9.00
N THR A 344 3.55 17.33 8.02
CA THR A 344 4.05 17.44 6.63
C THR A 344 5.15 18.48 6.50
N GLU A 345 5.09 19.58 7.26
CA GLU A 345 6.16 20.56 7.34
C GLU A 345 7.43 19.98 7.98
N LEU A 346 7.27 19.19 9.05
CA LEU A 346 8.40 18.49 9.67
C LEU A 346 9.09 17.49 8.72
N LEU A 347 8.35 16.88 7.79
CA LEU A 347 8.95 16.00 6.76
C LEU A 347 9.86 16.78 5.79
N SER A 348 9.56 18.05 5.55
CA SER A 348 10.33 18.92 4.65
C SER A 348 11.58 19.48 5.33
N SER A 349 11.72 19.36 6.64
CA SER A 349 12.89 19.79 7.40
C SER A 349 14.14 18.99 7.04
N ASN A 350 15.30 19.62 7.21
CA ASN A 350 16.61 18.99 7.04
C ASN A 350 17.04 18.16 8.27
N SER A 351 16.33 18.27 9.40
CA SER A 351 16.64 17.56 10.63
C SER A 351 16.03 16.16 10.66
N PRO A 352 16.82 15.09 10.81
CA PRO A 352 16.30 13.72 10.92
C PRO A 352 15.35 13.52 12.11
N ASP A 353 15.59 14.24 13.21
CA ASP A 353 14.75 14.14 14.41
C ASP A 353 13.36 14.75 14.17
N GLU A 354 13.28 15.85 13.40
CA GLU A 354 12.01 16.43 12.98
C GLU A 354 11.25 15.53 12.03
N GLN A 355 11.95 15.02 11.03
CA GLN A 355 11.38 14.07 10.07
C GLN A 355 10.84 12.83 10.80
N LEU A 356 11.56 12.32 11.80
CA LEU A 356 11.11 11.20 12.62
C LEU A 356 9.82 11.52 13.38
N ILE A 357 9.74 12.70 13.98
CA ILE A 357 8.52 13.16 14.67
C ILE A 357 7.37 13.26 13.66
N GLY A 358 7.58 13.90 12.52
CA GLY A 358 6.58 14.05 11.47
C GLY A 358 6.03 12.71 10.97
N VAL A 359 6.94 11.77 10.65
CA VAL A 359 6.55 10.44 10.17
C VAL A 359 5.80 9.64 11.25
N ARG A 360 6.20 9.73 12.54
CA ARG A 360 5.51 9.05 13.65
C ARG A 360 4.08 9.55 13.83
N ILE A 361 3.88 10.86 13.77
CA ILE A 361 2.53 11.45 13.88
C ILE A 361 1.67 10.96 12.69
N LEU A 362 2.17 11.09 11.46
CA LEU A 362 1.43 10.67 10.26
C LEU A 362 1.11 9.17 10.28
N ARG A 363 2.07 8.33 10.70
CA ARG A 363 1.86 6.90 10.85
C ARG A 363 0.72 6.60 11.84
N GLN A 364 0.73 7.26 13.01
CA GLN A 364 -0.30 7.07 14.02
C GLN A 364 -1.67 7.51 13.49
N PHE A 365 -1.75 8.69 12.87
CA PHE A 365 -2.99 9.23 12.31
C PHE A 365 -3.52 8.40 11.14
N THR A 366 -2.65 7.83 10.29
CA THR A 366 -3.08 6.93 9.21
C THR A 366 -3.49 5.55 9.70
N THR A 367 -3.02 5.13 10.88
CA THR A 367 -3.36 3.83 11.48
C THR A 367 -4.65 3.88 12.27
N ASN A 368 -4.92 4.99 12.95
CA ASN A 368 -6.12 5.20 13.73
C ASN A 368 -7.34 5.37 12.81
N SER A 369 -8.34 4.52 12.96
CA SER A 369 -9.56 4.53 12.13
C SER A 369 -10.31 5.86 12.18
N ARG A 370 -10.20 6.61 13.30
CA ARG A 370 -10.87 7.89 13.51
C ARG A 370 -10.32 9.01 12.61
N PHE A 371 -9.00 9.03 12.38
CA PHE A 371 -8.32 10.09 11.63
C PHE A 371 -7.85 9.66 10.24
N SER A 372 -7.83 8.35 9.96
CA SER A 372 -7.19 7.77 8.79
C SER A 372 -7.70 8.34 7.47
N ASP A 373 -9.01 8.46 7.29
CA ASP A 373 -9.57 8.89 6.01
C ASP A 373 -9.24 10.35 5.69
N ASP A 374 -9.31 11.24 6.68
CA ASP A 374 -8.95 12.66 6.49
C ASP A 374 -7.45 12.83 6.28
N THR A 375 -6.63 12.11 7.05
CA THR A 375 -5.18 12.11 6.91
C THR A 375 -4.75 11.62 5.53
N LEU A 376 -5.28 10.47 5.07
CA LEU A 376 -4.97 9.92 3.76
C LEU A 376 -5.45 10.81 2.61
N ARG A 377 -6.53 11.57 2.81
CA ARG A 377 -7.01 12.56 1.85
C ARG A 377 -6.03 13.74 1.77
N LYS A 378 -5.63 14.32 2.91
CA LYS A 378 -4.71 15.47 2.96
C LYS A 378 -3.32 15.11 2.43
N ILE A 379 -2.73 14.00 2.87
CA ILE A 379 -1.45 13.53 2.33
C ILE A 379 -1.57 13.24 0.83
N GLY A 380 -2.65 12.55 0.43
CA GLY A 380 -2.88 12.17 -0.96
C GLY A 380 -3.07 13.35 -1.92
N THR A 381 -3.48 14.52 -1.46
CA THR A 381 -3.58 15.74 -2.28
C THR A 381 -2.25 16.48 -2.43
N ASN A 382 -1.32 16.26 -1.51
CA ASN A 382 -0.01 16.92 -1.51
C ASN A 382 1.07 16.00 -2.13
N ILE A 383 1.41 16.28 -3.40
CA ILE A 383 2.37 15.45 -4.16
C ILE A 383 3.76 15.50 -3.52
N SER A 384 4.22 16.68 -3.06
CA SER A 384 5.57 16.82 -2.47
C SER A 384 5.75 15.97 -1.22
N VAL A 385 4.69 15.78 -0.43
CA VAL A 385 4.72 14.89 0.75
C VAL A 385 4.84 13.42 0.31
N ILE A 386 4.13 13.03 -0.76
CA ILE A 386 4.23 11.66 -1.29
C ILE A 386 5.63 11.41 -1.85
N GLU A 387 6.20 12.37 -2.60
CA GLU A 387 7.58 12.31 -3.11
C GLU A 387 8.58 12.13 -1.96
N ARG A 388 8.42 12.92 -0.90
CA ARG A 388 9.28 12.81 0.28
C ARG A 388 9.18 11.46 0.97
N LEU A 389 7.97 10.92 1.13
CA LEU A 389 7.77 9.59 1.70
C LEU A 389 8.37 8.49 0.81
N VAL A 390 8.29 8.63 -0.52
CA VAL A 390 8.94 7.72 -1.49
C VAL A 390 10.45 7.80 -1.39
N GLU A 391 11.02 9.00 -1.30
CA GLU A 391 12.47 9.21 -1.10
C GLU A 391 12.98 8.53 0.17
N MET A 392 12.24 8.65 1.28
CA MET A 392 12.57 8.03 2.56
C MET A 392 12.66 6.50 2.51
N LEU A 393 12.06 5.84 1.52
CA LEU A 393 12.21 4.38 1.34
C LEU A 393 13.64 3.96 0.97
N ASN A 394 14.42 4.87 0.37
CA ASN A 394 15.79 4.59 -0.05
C ASN A 394 16.82 4.78 1.07
N TRP A 395 16.41 5.26 2.23
CA TRP A 395 17.32 5.51 3.34
C TRP A 395 17.69 4.20 4.02
N LYS A 396 18.98 3.82 3.89
CA LYS A 396 19.48 2.52 4.39
C LYS A 396 20.29 2.63 5.67
N ASP A 397 20.50 3.85 6.19
CA ASP A 397 21.21 4.05 7.45
C ASP A 397 20.42 3.39 8.59
N PRO A 398 21.05 2.57 9.46
CA PRO A 398 20.39 1.96 10.61
C PRO A 398 19.71 2.98 11.54
N GLN A 399 20.20 4.21 11.61
CA GLN A 399 19.58 5.27 12.40
C GLN A 399 18.25 5.77 11.78
N GLU A 400 18.06 5.59 10.48
CA GLU A 400 16.89 6.02 9.72
C GLU A 400 15.89 4.87 9.47
N GLU A 401 16.19 3.67 9.96
CA GLU A 401 15.34 2.49 9.75
C GLU A 401 13.88 2.70 10.19
N GLU A 402 13.68 3.41 11.32
CA GLU A 402 12.34 3.70 11.82
C GLU A 402 11.59 4.66 10.89
N ILE A 403 12.29 5.65 10.32
CA ILE A 403 11.72 6.59 9.34
C ILE A 403 11.32 5.82 8.08
N ARG A 404 12.22 5.00 7.54
CA ARG A 404 12.00 4.16 6.37
C ARG A 404 10.79 3.24 6.56
N ARG A 405 10.69 2.56 7.69
CA ARG A 405 9.57 1.67 8.04
C ARG A 405 8.25 2.44 8.11
N SER A 406 8.24 3.56 8.83
CA SER A 406 7.04 4.38 9.01
C SER A 406 6.56 4.98 7.69
N ALA A 407 7.49 5.47 6.84
CA ALA A 407 7.17 5.95 5.49
C ALA A 407 6.52 4.85 4.63
N GLY A 408 7.08 3.63 4.66
CA GLY A 408 6.52 2.48 3.97
C GLY A 408 5.12 2.10 4.47
N GLU A 409 4.89 2.13 5.79
CA GLU A 409 3.57 1.87 6.37
C GLU A 409 2.53 2.90 5.92
N ILE A 410 2.89 4.21 5.90
CA ILE A 410 2.03 5.29 5.40
C ILE A 410 1.73 5.07 3.91
N LEU A 411 2.76 4.84 3.08
CA LEU A 411 2.59 4.57 1.66
C LEU A 411 1.74 3.32 1.40
N SER A 412 1.87 2.29 2.23
CA SER A 412 1.01 1.11 2.12
C SER A 412 -0.46 1.43 2.38
N LYS A 413 -0.77 2.36 3.28
CA LYS A 413 -2.14 2.84 3.52
C LYS A 413 -2.63 3.69 2.36
N LEU A 414 -1.81 4.62 1.87
CA LEU A 414 -2.11 5.47 0.70
C LEU A 414 -2.42 4.64 -0.55
N ALA A 415 -1.59 3.64 -0.87
CA ALA A 415 -1.78 2.74 -2.00
C ALA A 415 -3.09 1.91 -1.91
N GLY A 416 -3.75 1.88 -0.76
CA GLY A 416 -5.05 1.25 -0.58
C GLY A 416 -6.22 2.01 -1.22
N LYS A 417 -6.07 3.30 -1.50
CA LYS A 417 -7.09 4.15 -2.15
C LYS A 417 -6.73 4.33 -3.62
N LYS A 418 -7.62 4.02 -4.56
CA LYS A 418 -7.35 4.01 -6.01
C LYS A 418 -6.69 5.30 -6.52
N ARG A 419 -7.24 6.48 -6.16
CA ARG A 419 -6.69 7.77 -6.58
C ARG A 419 -5.26 8.01 -6.07
N ASN A 420 -4.98 7.62 -4.82
CA ASN A 420 -3.66 7.78 -4.24
C ASN A 420 -2.66 6.75 -4.79
N ALA A 421 -3.12 5.54 -5.13
CA ALA A 421 -2.29 4.53 -5.80
C ALA A 421 -1.72 5.05 -7.12
N LEU A 422 -2.57 5.71 -7.95
CA LEU A 422 -2.14 6.33 -9.20
C LEU A 422 -1.15 7.48 -8.98
N ARG A 423 -1.34 8.29 -7.92
CA ARG A 423 -0.41 9.37 -7.58
C ARG A 423 0.95 8.83 -7.13
N VAL A 424 0.96 7.81 -6.25
CA VAL A 424 2.21 7.16 -5.80
C VAL A 424 2.95 6.56 -6.99
N SER A 425 2.25 5.85 -7.88
CA SER A 425 2.87 5.24 -9.06
C SER A 425 3.25 6.24 -10.15
N GLY A 426 2.73 7.47 -10.08
CA GLY A 426 3.06 8.57 -10.98
C GLY A 426 4.36 9.29 -10.63
N ILE A 427 4.89 9.10 -9.42
CA ILE A 427 6.14 9.73 -9.00
C ILE A 427 7.31 9.03 -9.68
N PRO A 428 8.20 9.77 -10.40
CA PRO A 428 9.41 9.21 -10.98
C PRO A 428 10.27 8.52 -9.93
N GLY A 429 10.73 7.30 -10.22
CA GLY A 429 11.57 6.52 -9.29
C GLY A 429 10.80 5.86 -8.12
N ALA A 430 9.46 5.95 -8.07
CA ALA A 430 8.69 5.35 -6.98
C ALA A 430 8.79 3.83 -6.96
N MET A 431 8.77 3.19 -8.12
CA MET A 431 8.88 1.73 -8.20
C MET A 431 10.27 1.24 -7.80
N GLU A 432 11.32 1.97 -8.16
CA GLU A 432 12.70 1.72 -7.76
C GLU A 432 12.87 1.88 -6.25
N SER A 433 12.26 2.93 -5.66
CA SER A 433 12.26 3.16 -4.22
C SER A 433 11.53 2.04 -3.48
N ILE A 434 10.39 1.56 -3.98
CA ILE A 434 9.68 0.40 -3.43
C ILE A 434 10.52 -0.87 -3.61
N SER A 435 11.19 -1.03 -4.77
CA SER A 435 12.11 -2.15 -5.02
C SER A 435 13.29 -2.19 -4.04
N SER A 436 13.70 -1.02 -3.50
CA SER A 436 14.77 -0.94 -2.50
C SER A 436 14.39 -1.59 -1.16
N LEU A 437 13.08 -1.75 -0.88
CA LEU A 437 12.59 -2.48 0.30
C LEU A 437 12.72 -3.99 0.15
N LEU A 438 12.80 -4.49 -1.10
CA LEU A 438 12.87 -5.93 -1.39
C LEU A 438 14.35 -6.36 -1.44
N GLU A 439 14.72 -7.18 -0.49
CA GLU A 439 16.05 -7.78 -0.41
C GLU A 439 15.91 -9.29 -0.54
N THR A 440 16.72 -9.87 -1.44
CA THR A 440 16.73 -11.31 -1.72
C THR A 440 18.08 -11.88 -1.29
N SER A 441 18.07 -13.03 -0.64
CA SER A 441 19.29 -13.72 -0.19
C SER A 441 20.20 -14.14 -1.34
N ARG A 442 19.67 -14.27 -2.55
CA ARG A 442 20.42 -14.60 -3.76
C ARG A 442 21.16 -13.42 -4.37
N SER A 443 20.72 -12.18 -4.11
CA SER A 443 21.38 -10.96 -4.60
C SER A 443 22.69 -10.65 -3.90
N SER A 444 22.93 -11.19 -2.72
CA SER A 444 24.18 -11.00 -1.98
C SER A 444 25.36 -11.83 -2.47
N THR A 445 25.15 -12.73 -3.43
CA THR A 445 26.23 -13.59 -3.98
C THR A 445 26.79 -13.12 -5.33
N VAL A 446 26.31 -12.01 -5.89
CA VAL A 446 26.72 -11.50 -7.22
C VAL A 446 27.56 -10.22 -7.15
N SER A 447 27.98 -9.77 -5.98
CA SER A 447 29.01 -8.73 -5.84
C SER A 447 30.29 -9.26 -5.22
N ALA A 448 30.78 -10.37 -5.75
CA ALA A 448 32.08 -10.91 -5.37
C ALA A 448 33.03 -10.83 -6.57
N ASP A 449 33.50 -9.62 -6.88
CA ASP A 449 34.80 -9.40 -7.47
C ASP A 449 35.74 -8.87 -6.37
N GLU A 450 36.05 -9.75 -5.43
CA GLU A 450 37.29 -9.69 -4.64
C GLU A 450 37.68 -11.13 -4.32
N ILE A 451 38.67 -11.58 -5.07
CA ILE A 451 39.44 -12.78 -4.76
C ILE A 451 40.17 -12.50 -3.45
N ALA A 452 39.60 -12.92 -2.32
CA ALA A 452 40.33 -12.99 -1.06
C ALA A 452 40.68 -14.45 -0.79
N GLU A 453 41.93 -14.69 -0.86
CA GLU A 453 42.68 -15.87 -0.52
C GLU A 453 42.19 -16.50 0.79
N LYS A 454 41.73 -17.72 0.70
CA LYS A 454 41.18 -18.51 1.80
C LYS A 454 42.29 -19.06 2.64
N THR A 455 42.57 -18.49 3.80
CA THR A 455 43.33 -19.14 4.85
C THR A 455 42.40 -20.01 5.69
N ILE A 456 42.69 -21.28 5.72
CA ILE A 456 42.04 -22.35 6.48
C ILE A 456 42.31 -22.13 7.97
N GLY A 457 41.27 -22.14 8.80
CA GLY A 457 41.44 -22.41 10.21
C GLY A 457 40.42 -21.74 11.12
N SER A 458 39.65 -22.57 11.76
CA SER A 458 38.98 -22.41 13.05
C SER A 458 37.47 -22.39 13.05
N TYR A 459 36.90 -23.50 13.43
CA TYR A 459 35.55 -23.63 13.95
C TYR A 459 35.37 -22.78 15.20
N SER A 460 34.49 -21.79 15.16
CA SER A 460 33.99 -21.16 16.38
C SER A 460 32.53 -20.80 16.23
N ALA A 461 31.76 -21.22 17.19
CA ALA A 461 30.32 -21.17 17.30
C ALA A 461 29.75 -19.77 16.97
N ALA A 462 28.92 -19.69 15.94
CA ALA A 462 28.11 -18.53 15.65
C ALA A 462 26.92 -18.49 16.61
N THR A 463 27.02 -17.66 17.61
CA THR A 463 25.94 -17.37 18.56
C THR A 463 25.20 -16.10 18.14
N SER A 464 23.91 -16.23 17.80
CA SER A 464 22.78 -15.34 18.14
C SER A 464 22.73 -13.86 17.70
N SER A 465 23.58 -13.36 16.81
CA SER A 465 23.42 -11.98 16.28
C SER A 465 22.65 -11.88 14.95
N ASP A 466 22.48 -12.99 14.23
CA ASP A 466 21.81 -13.02 12.93
C ASP A 466 20.28 -12.96 13.00
N SER A 467 19.67 -13.26 14.16
CA SER A 467 18.21 -13.29 14.27
C SER A 467 17.57 -11.90 14.22
N HIS A 468 18.25 -10.85 14.68
CA HIS A 468 17.72 -9.49 14.64
C HIS A 468 17.83 -8.83 13.25
N ALA A 469 18.89 -9.08 12.51
CA ALA A 469 19.05 -8.60 11.15
C ALA A 469 18.04 -9.28 10.22
N SER A 470 17.88 -10.62 10.33
CA SER A 470 16.90 -11.40 9.55
C SER A 470 15.46 -10.93 9.80
N TYR A 471 15.10 -10.60 11.05
CA TYR A 471 13.76 -10.09 11.37
C TYR A 471 13.48 -8.71 10.74
N GLY A 472 14.49 -7.85 10.62
CA GLY A 472 14.38 -6.54 9.96
C GLY A 472 14.09 -6.67 8.48
N PHE A 473 14.81 -7.54 7.77
CA PHE A 473 14.66 -7.80 6.33
C PHE A 473 13.29 -8.36 5.98
N ASP A 474 12.80 -9.34 6.72
CA ASP A 474 11.46 -9.91 6.51
C ASP A 474 10.37 -8.86 6.62
N THR A 475 10.50 -7.89 7.52
CA THR A 475 9.53 -6.82 7.71
C THR A 475 9.48 -5.88 6.50
N PHE A 476 10.62 -5.50 5.92
CA PHE A 476 10.69 -4.63 4.75
C PHE A 476 10.20 -5.33 3.49
N ASN A 477 10.59 -6.59 3.27
CA ASN A 477 10.07 -7.41 2.18
C ASN A 477 8.55 -7.50 2.23
N HIS A 478 8.02 -7.80 3.42
CA HIS A 478 6.58 -7.86 3.64
C HIS A 478 5.86 -6.53 3.36
N LEU A 479 6.47 -5.40 3.72
CA LEU A 479 5.94 -4.07 3.51
C LEU A 479 5.99 -3.66 2.03
N GLY A 480 7.12 -3.88 1.35
CA GLY A 480 7.28 -3.64 -0.08
C GLY A 480 6.28 -4.43 -0.92
N LEU A 481 6.15 -5.74 -0.65
CA LEU A 481 5.15 -6.58 -1.31
C LEU A 481 3.71 -6.17 -1.01
N LEU A 482 3.42 -5.61 0.19
CA LEU A 482 2.10 -5.09 0.50
C LEU A 482 1.76 -3.85 -0.32
N ILE A 483 2.73 -2.94 -0.50
CA ILE A 483 2.57 -1.75 -1.35
C ILE A 483 2.34 -2.20 -2.79
N LEU A 484 3.21 -3.05 -3.34
CA LEU A 484 3.10 -3.56 -4.71
C LEU A 484 1.76 -4.28 -4.96
N LYS A 485 1.31 -5.12 -4.02
CA LYS A 485 0.00 -5.78 -4.11
C LYS A 485 -1.16 -4.79 -4.23
N LYS A 486 -1.08 -3.65 -3.51
CA LYS A 486 -2.13 -2.64 -3.55
C LYS A 486 -2.06 -1.81 -4.84
N LEU A 487 -0.86 -1.51 -5.32
CA LEU A 487 -0.64 -0.82 -6.59
C LEU A 487 -1.07 -1.69 -7.79
N ALA A 488 -0.76 -2.98 -7.78
CA ALA A 488 -1.12 -3.92 -8.84
C ALA A 488 -2.63 -4.18 -8.99
N ARG A 489 -3.49 -3.58 -8.17
CA ARG A 489 -4.95 -3.57 -8.40
C ARG A 489 -5.36 -2.74 -9.59
N ASP A 490 -4.50 -1.86 -10.04
CA ASP A 490 -4.68 -1.02 -11.20
C ASP A 490 -3.84 -1.54 -12.36
N HIS A 491 -4.45 -1.62 -13.54
CA HIS A 491 -3.84 -2.19 -14.74
C HIS A 491 -2.57 -1.45 -15.18
N ASP A 492 -2.62 -0.12 -15.18
CA ASP A 492 -1.48 0.71 -15.61
C ASP A 492 -0.28 0.54 -14.68
N ASN A 493 -0.55 0.35 -13.40
CA ASN A 493 0.49 0.09 -12.42
C ASN A 493 1.16 -1.28 -12.59
N CYS A 494 0.42 -2.29 -13.10
CA CYS A 494 1.01 -3.59 -13.41
C CYS A 494 2.11 -3.46 -14.47
N GLY A 495 1.86 -2.65 -15.52
CA GLY A 495 2.89 -2.36 -16.52
C GLY A 495 4.11 -1.65 -15.94
N LYS A 496 3.92 -0.66 -15.06
CA LYS A 496 5.02 0.04 -14.38
C LYS A 496 5.85 -0.90 -13.50
N ILE A 497 5.20 -1.81 -12.77
CA ILE A 497 5.87 -2.83 -11.94
C ILE A 497 6.72 -3.77 -12.80
N GLY A 498 6.17 -4.26 -13.93
CA GLY A 498 6.89 -5.14 -14.86
C GLY A 498 8.10 -4.45 -15.49
N ASN A 499 7.90 -3.23 -15.99
CA ASN A 499 8.95 -2.48 -16.70
C ASN A 499 10.06 -1.95 -15.77
N THR A 500 9.89 -2.02 -14.44
CA THR A 500 10.91 -1.58 -13.49
C THR A 500 12.05 -2.58 -13.45
N ARG A 501 13.25 -2.13 -13.81
CA ARG A 501 14.44 -2.98 -13.90
C ARG A 501 14.71 -3.74 -12.61
N GLY A 502 14.78 -5.07 -12.70
CA GLY A 502 15.13 -5.96 -11.58
C GLY A 502 14.04 -6.12 -10.51
N LEU A 503 12.88 -5.46 -10.62
CA LEU A 503 11.81 -5.60 -9.64
C LEU A 503 11.09 -6.94 -9.77
N LEU A 504 10.73 -7.35 -10.99
CA LEU A 504 10.03 -8.60 -11.24
C LEU A 504 10.84 -9.84 -10.80
N PRO A 505 12.14 -9.97 -11.11
CA PRO A 505 12.99 -11.04 -10.55
C PRO A 505 13.01 -11.07 -9.02
N LYS A 506 13.11 -9.94 -8.34
CA LYS A 506 13.06 -9.86 -6.87
C LYS A 506 11.72 -10.36 -6.31
N ILE A 507 10.60 -9.98 -6.93
CA ILE A 507 9.27 -10.46 -6.52
C ILE A 507 9.21 -11.99 -6.68
N ILE A 508 9.71 -12.53 -7.79
CA ILE A 508 9.70 -13.98 -8.05
C ILE A 508 10.63 -14.72 -7.09
N ASP A 509 11.80 -14.18 -6.79
CA ASP A 509 12.72 -14.75 -5.81
C ASP A 509 12.07 -14.91 -4.43
N LEU A 510 11.28 -13.92 -4.02
CA LEU A 510 10.52 -13.95 -2.76
C LEU A 510 9.31 -14.92 -2.78
N THR A 511 9.02 -15.59 -3.92
CA THR A 511 8.09 -16.72 -3.95
C THR A 511 8.73 -18.03 -3.51
N HIS A 512 10.07 -18.07 -3.39
CA HIS A 512 10.77 -19.25 -2.95
C HIS A 512 10.40 -19.61 -1.51
N ALA A 513 10.09 -20.88 -1.30
CA ALA A 513 9.77 -21.40 0.01
C ALA A 513 10.41 -22.79 0.14
N ASP A 514 11.34 -22.93 1.06
CA ASP A 514 11.94 -24.23 1.37
C ASP A 514 10.89 -25.18 1.96
N GLU A 515 11.13 -26.48 1.81
CA GLU A 515 10.28 -27.52 2.39
C GLU A 515 10.02 -27.30 3.88
N ARG A 516 11.05 -26.85 4.63
CA ARG A 516 10.95 -26.53 6.06
C ARG A 516 9.92 -25.43 6.32
N VAL A 517 9.93 -24.34 5.51
CA VAL A 517 8.99 -23.21 5.64
C VAL A 517 7.55 -23.65 5.39
N LEU A 518 7.34 -24.65 4.53
CA LEU A 518 6.01 -25.13 4.16
C LEU A 518 5.46 -26.20 5.12
N ARG A 519 6.34 -26.99 5.75
CA ARG A 519 5.96 -28.12 6.61
C ARG A 519 6.05 -27.82 8.10
N ASP A 520 6.92 -26.94 8.54
CA ASP A 520 7.20 -26.68 9.94
C ASP A 520 6.29 -25.55 10.49
N ALA A 521 5.53 -25.84 11.55
CA ALA A 521 4.67 -24.86 12.20
C ALA A 521 5.45 -23.89 13.09
N SER A 522 6.72 -24.20 13.44
CA SER A 522 7.57 -23.39 14.30
C SER A 522 8.21 -22.20 13.59
N ILE A 523 8.22 -22.22 12.25
CA ILE A 523 8.83 -21.16 11.43
C ILE A 523 8.01 -19.86 11.50
N ALA A 524 8.72 -18.74 11.52
CA ALA A 524 8.15 -17.41 11.65
C ALA A 524 7.01 -17.18 10.64
N ARG A 525 5.82 -16.86 11.13
CA ARG A 525 4.64 -16.52 10.32
C ARG A 525 4.94 -15.42 9.29
N SER A 526 5.96 -14.58 9.54
CA SER A 526 6.40 -13.52 8.64
C SER A 526 6.89 -14.08 7.29
N GLN A 527 7.70 -15.15 7.29
CA GLN A 527 8.23 -15.75 6.07
C GLN A 527 7.12 -16.33 5.19
N VAL A 528 6.21 -17.11 5.80
CA VAL A 528 5.03 -17.64 5.08
C VAL A 528 4.16 -16.51 4.50
N GLN A 529 4.00 -15.40 5.25
CA GLN A 529 3.25 -14.24 4.77
C GLN A 529 3.96 -13.51 3.62
N THR A 530 5.28 -13.44 3.64
CA THR A 530 6.08 -12.85 2.56
C THR A 530 5.91 -13.64 1.27
N VAL A 531 6.08 -14.96 1.31
CA VAL A 531 5.84 -15.86 0.16
C VAL A 531 4.41 -15.73 -0.35
N LYS A 532 3.42 -15.78 0.55
CA LYS A 532 2.01 -15.61 0.17
C LYS A 532 1.73 -14.29 -0.53
N ARG A 533 2.32 -13.18 -0.05
CA ARG A 533 2.13 -11.87 -0.68
C ARG A 533 2.83 -11.76 -2.01
N SER A 534 4.03 -12.30 -2.12
CA SER A 534 4.76 -12.35 -3.39
C SER A 534 3.94 -13.10 -4.45
N LEU A 535 3.44 -14.29 -4.13
CA LEU A 535 2.54 -15.04 -5.03
C LEU A 535 1.30 -14.23 -5.42
N GLN A 536 0.71 -13.48 -4.48
CA GLN A 536 -0.45 -12.64 -4.79
C GLN A 536 -0.12 -11.50 -5.76
N VAL A 537 1.08 -10.90 -5.64
CA VAL A 537 1.54 -9.89 -6.60
C VAL A 537 1.75 -10.52 -7.96
N VAL A 538 2.48 -11.64 -8.05
CA VAL A 538 2.71 -12.36 -9.31
C VAL A 538 1.38 -12.76 -9.97
N ARG A 539 0.41 -13.24 -9.19
CA ARG A 539 -0.93 -13.55 -9.71
C ARG A 539 -1.60 -12.34 -10.35
N MET A 540 -1.55 -11.18 -9.67
CA MET A 540 -2.16 -9.96 -10.20
C MET A 540 -1.48 -9.50 -11.50
N LEU A 541 -0.15 -9.60 -11.57
CA LEU A 541 0.60 -9.29 -12.79
C LEU A 541 0.27 -10.27 -13.92
N ALA A 542 0.24 -11.58 -13.65
CA ALA A 542 -0.08 -12.61 -14.65
C ALA A 542 -1.53 -12.53 -15.15
N SER A 543 -2.47 -12.10 -14.30
CA SER A 543 -3.89 -11.95 -14.67
C SER A 543 -4.23 -10.61 -15.33
N THR A 544 -3.24 -9.76 -15.58
CA THR A 544 -3.43 -8.49 -16.29
C THR A 544 -3.87 -8.76 -17.74
N ALA A 545 -4.85 -7.97 -18.22
CA ALA A 545 -5.38 -8.13 -19.58
C ALA A 545 -4.56 -7.36 -20.64
N GLY A 546 -4.85 -7.59 -21.92
CA GLY A 546 -4.27 -6.85 -23.04
C GLY A 546 -2.80 -7.14 -23.32
N ALA A 547 -2.16 -6.27 -24.11
CA ALA A 547 -0.75 -6.42 -24.53
C ALA A 547 0.21 -6.42 -23.34
N THR A 548 -0.01 -5.54 -22.36
CA THR A 548 0.77 -5.49 -21.12
C THR A 548 0.71 -6.83 -20.38
N GLY A 549 -0.46 -7.44 -20.26
CA GLY A 549 -0.62 -8.74 -19.63
C GLY A 549 0.10 -9.85 -20.38
N LYS A 550 0.05 -9.84 -21.71
CA LYS A 550 0.78 -10.78 -22.55
C LYS A 550 2.29 -10.68 -22.32
N GLN A 551 2.83 -9.46 -22.31
CA GLN A 551 4.24 -9.21 -22.03
C GLN A 551 4.63 -9.71 -20.61
N LEU A 552 3.85 -9.37 -19.59
CA LEU A 552 4.11 -9.79 -18.21
C LEU A 552 4.10 -11.31 -18.05
N ARG A 553 3.14 -12.02 -18.66
CA ARG A 553 3.08 -13.48 -18.61
C ARG A 553 4.32 -14.11 -19.26
N ARG A 554 4.75 -13.57 -20.41
CA ARG A 554 5.96 -14.02 -21.08
C ARG A 554 7.18 -13.80 -20.18
N GLU A 555 7.41 -12.59 -19.67
CA GLU A 555 8.54 -12.27 -18.80
C GLU A 555 8.55 -13.12 -17.51
N ILE A 556 7.38 -13.29 -16.83
CA ILE A 556 7.27 -14.15 -15.65
C ILE A 556 7.66 -15.60 -15.99
N SER A 557 7.22 -16.11 -17.13
CA SER A 557 7.51 -17.50 -17.54
C SER A 557 8.97 -17.72 -17.94
N GLU A 558 9.69 -16.67 -18.35
CA GLU A 558 11.10 -16.70 -18.74
C GLU A 558 12.04 -16.71 -17.53
N ILE A 559 11.58 -16.23 -16.37
CA ILE A 559 12.39 -16.27 -15.15
C ILE A 559 12.51 -17.72 -14.66
N VAL A 560 13.73 -18.25 -14.69
CA VAL A 560 14.07 -19.66 -14.48
C VAL A 560 13.41 -20.27 -13.24
N PHE A 561 13.34 -19.55 -12.13
CA PHE A 561 12.83 -20.07 -10.85
C PHE A 561 11.32 -19.90 -10.66
N ALA A 562 10.63 -19.16 -11.53
CA ALA A 562 9.22 -18.85 -11.34
C ALA A 562 8.35 -20.12 -11.24
N ILE A 563 8.47 -20.99 -12.23
CA ILE A 563 7.71 -22.25 -12.30
C ILE A 563 8.21 -23.25 -11.25
N GLY A 564 9.53 -23.29 -11.02
CA GLY A 564 10.14 -24.16 -10.02
C GLY A 564 9.69 -23.86 -8.59
N ASN A 565 9.65 -22.59 -8.20
CA ASN A 565 9.16 -22.18 -6.88
C ASN A 565 7.67 -22.56 -6.67
N ILE A 566 6.85 -22.38 -7.69
CA ILE A 566 5.44 -22.80 -7.63
C ILE A 566 5.34 -24.32 -7.50
N ARG A 567 6.15 -25.09 -8.23
CA ARG A 567 6.19 -26.56 -8.11
C ARG A 567 6.48 -27.01 -6.66
N GLU A 568 7.47 -26.41 -6.00
CA GLU A 568 7.80 -26.75 -4.60
C GLU A 568 6.62 -26.44 -3.66
N ILE A 569 5.92 -25.33 -3.89
CA ILE A 569 4.70 -25.00 -3.13
C ILE A 569 3.58 -26.01 -3.38
N LEU A 570 3.41 -26.48 -4.63
CA LEU A 570 2.41 -27.53 -4.94
C LEU A 570 2.77 -28.86 -4.27
N ARG A 571 4.06 -29.18 -4.20
CA ARG A 571 4.57 -30.45 -3.64
C ARG A 571 4.52 -30.50 -2.13
N HIS A 572 4.94 -29.43 -1.45
CA HIS A 572 5.13 -29.40 0.01
C HIS A 572 4.11 -28.54 0.76
N GLY A 573 3.29 -27.78 0.03
CA GLY A 573 2.37 -26.80 0.61
C GLY A 573 1.02 -27.34 1.08
N GLU A 574 0.89 -28.59 1.46
CA GLU A 574 -0.41 -29.22 1.85
C GLU A 574 -1.05 -28.53 3.05
N ARG A 575 -0.26 -27.93 3.95
CA ARG A 575 -0.77 -27.13 5.08
C ARG A 575 -1.23 -25.74 4.68
N HIS A 576 -0.96 -25.30 3.46
CA HIS A 576 -1.27 -23.96 2.95
C HIS A 576 -2.06 -24.01 1.64
N PRO A 577 -3.27 -24.59 1.60
CA PRO A 577 -4.05 -24.79 0.38
C PRO A 577 -4.33 -23.49 -0.37
N ALA A 578 -4.49 -22.37 0.36
CA ALA A 578 -4.64 -21.05 -0.25
C ALA A 578 -3.39 -20.61 -1.04
N MET A 579 -2.17 -20.98 -0.63
CA MET A 579 -0.93 -20.69 -1.38
C MET A 579 -0.83 -21.59 -2.61
N GLN A 580 -1.12 -22.89 -2.46
CA GLN A 580 -1.16 -23.81 -3.60
C GLN A 580 -2.17 -23.33 -4.65
N ARG A 581 -3.36 -22.88 -4.25
CA ARG A 581 -4.38 -22.35 -5.15
C ARG A 581 -3.87 -21.12 -5.91
N VAL A 582 -3.24 -20.14 -5.23
CA VAL A 582 -2.67 -18.97 -5.91
C VAL A 582 -1.57 -19.36 -6.89
N GLY A 583 -0.71 -20.33 -6.54
CA GLY A 583 0.28 -20.89 -7.46
C GLY A 583 -0.33 -21.52 -8.70
N ILE A 584 -1.42 -22.28 -8.54
CA ILE A 584 -2.17 -22.89 -9.66
C ILE A 584 -2.82 -21.80 -10.53
N GLU A 585 -3.44 -20.77 -9.94
CA GLU A 585 -4.02 -19.64 -10.65
C GLU A 585 -2.97 -18.89 -11.50
N ILE A 586 -1.72 -18.78 -11.00
CA ILE A 586 -0.60 -18.22 -11.76
C ILE A 586 -0.28 -19.12 -12.97
N LEU A 587 -0.11 -20.42 -12.75
CA LEU A 587 0.17 -21.37 -13.85
C LEU A 587 -0.93 -21.36 -14.91
N THR A 588 -2.19 -21.30 -14.50
CA THR A 588 -3.34 -21.19 -15.41
C THR A 588 -3.30 -19.90 -16.23
N SER A 589 -2.91 -18.77 -15.60
CA SER A 589 -2.78 -17.50 -16.31
C SER A 589 -1.59 -17.51 -17.29
N LEU A 590 -0.46 -18.09 -16.91
CA LEU A 590 0.71 -18.24 -17.78
C LEU A 590 0.43 -19.17 -18.97
N ALA A 591 -0.38 -20.21 -18.79
CA ALA A 591 -0.80 -21.14 -19.84
C ALA A 591 -1.65 -20.51 -20.96
N LEU A 592 -1.96 -19.21 -20.89
CA LEU A 592 -2.51 -18.44 -22.01
C LEU A 592 -1.48 -18.19 -23.13
N GLU A 593 -0.20 -18.28 -22.80
CA GLU A 593 0.89 -18.11 -23.75
C GLU A 593 1.47 -19.50 -24.11
N GLU A 594 1.61 -19.77 -25.41
CA GLU A 594 2.07 -21.07 -25.93
C GLU A 594 3.45 -21.44 -25.40
N ASP A 595 4.42 -20.51 -25.50
CA ASP A 595 5.79 -20.71 -25.01
C ASP A 595 5.81 -21.03 -23.49
N ALA A 596 4.95 -20.37 -22.69
CA ALA A 596 4.85 -20.61 -21.27
C ALA A 596 4.22 -21.97 -20.97
N THR A 597 3.24 -22.42 -21.77
CA THR A 597 2.61 -23.73 -21.65
C THR A 597 3.65 -24.85 -21.81
N GLU A 598 4.53 -24.75 -22.80
CA GLU A 598 5.60 -25.71 -23.00
C GLU A 598 6.64 -25.71 -21.87
N ARG A 599 7.05 -24.53 -21.39
CA ARG A 599 7.97 -24.39 -20.26
C ARG A 599 7.39 -24.99 -18.97
N ILE A 600 6.10 -24.73 -18.68
CA ILE A 600 5.42 -25.26 -17.49
C ILE A 600 5.38 -26.79 -17.54
N GLY A 601 4.95 -27.35 -18.67
CA GLY A 601 4.90 -28.81 -18.85
C GLY A 601 6.27 -29.47 -18.89
N GLY A 602 7.28 -28.76 -19.41
CA GLY A 602 8.67 -29.19 -19.43
C GLY A 602 9.36 -29.14 -18.05
N THR A 603 8.85 -28.33 -17.13
CA THR A 603 9.37 -28.28 -15.75
C THR A 603 8.98 -29.56 -15.01
N GLY A 604 9.99 -30.39 -14.73
CA GLY A 604 9.76 -31.74 -14.19
C GLY A 604 8.90 -31.80 -12.96
N GLY A 605 7.77 -32.53 -13.03
CA GLY A 605 6.87 -32.79 -11.92
C GLY A 605 5.69 -31.85 -11.75
N VAL A 606 5.59 -30.68 -12.41
CA VAL A 606 4.45 -29.76 -12.28
C VAL A 606 3.14 -30.46 -12.65
N LEU A 607 3.07 -31.10 -13.83
CA LEU A 607 1.87 -31.81 -14.27
C LEU A 607 1.49 -32.94 -13.31
N ARG A 608 2.48 -33.65 -12.76
CA ARG A 608 2.26 -34.70 -11.75
C ARG A 608 1.63 -34.16 -10.49
N GLU A 609 2.14 -33.03 -9.95
CA GLU A 609 1.61 -32.43 -8.74
C GLU A 609 0.20 -31.85 -8.95
N LEU A 610 -0.06 -31.22 -10.09
CA LEU A 610 -1.41 -30.76 -10.44
C LEU A 610 -2.41 -31.91 -10.53
N LEU A 611 -2.05 -33.01 -11.20
CA LEU A 611 -2.89 -34.20 -11.30
C LEU A 611 -3.07 -34.89 -9.94
N ARG A 612 -2.01 -34.93 -9.11
CA ARG A 612 -2.11 -35.45 -7.73
C ARG A 612 -3.14 -34.66 -6.92
N ILE A 613 -3.08 -33.32 -6.97
CA ILE A 613 -4.03 -32.45 -6.26
C ILE A 613 -5.44 -32.63 -6.82
N PHE A 614 -5.60 -32.71 -8.15
CA PHE A 614 -6.90 -32.86 -8.81
C PHE A 614 -7.58 -34.20 -8.45
N LEU A 615 -6.86 -35.31 -8.56
CA LEU A 615 -7.43 -36.66 -8.45
C LEU A 615 -7.50 -37.16 -6.98
N ASN A 616 -6.47 -36.86 -6.15
CA ASN A 616 -6.37 -37.49 -4.83
C ASN A 616 -6.96 -36.63 -3.70
N GLY A 617 -7.19 -35.33 -3.91
CA GLY A 617 -7.43 -34.42 -2.79
C GLY A 617 -6.17 -34.28 -1.89
N GLY A 618 -6.14 -33.34 -0.97
CA GLY A 618 -5.05 -33.23 0.00
C GLY A 618 -5.05 -34.45 0.92
N GLY A 619 -3.99 -35.26 0.86
CA GLY A 619 -3.85 -36.49 1.64
C GLY A 619 -4.03 -36.25 3.13
N GLY A 620 -4.88 -37.02 3.77
CA GLY A 620 -4.88 -37.21 5.22
C GLY A 620 -6.12 -36.89 6.02
N LYS A 621 -7.26 -36.54 5.42
CA LYS A 621 -8.51 -36.44 6.17
C LYS A 621 -9.53 -37.46 5.65
N ALA A 622 -10.17 -38.18 6.61
CA ALA A 622 -11.21 -39.17 6.32
C ALA A 622 -12.25 -38.63 5.33
N ALA A 623 -12.75 -39.48 4.45
CA ALA A 623 -13.57 -39.16 3.27
C ALA A 623 -14.90 -38.39 3.50
N GLY A 624 -15.09 -37.73 4.64
CA GLY A 624 -16.36 -37.10 5.03
C GLY A 624 -16.29 -35.56 5.24
N ALA A 625 -15.13 -34.93 5.31
CA ALA A 625 -15.02 -33.50 5.65
C ALA A 625 -13.99 -32.79 4.81
N GLU A 626 -14.15 -32.81 3.48
CA GLU A 626 -13.34 -31.95 2.63
C GLU A 626 -13.77 -30.48 2.81
N ASP A 627 -12.86 -29.67 3.32
CA ASP A 627 -13.09 -28.23 3.51
C ASP A 627 -13.35 -27.55 2.15
N GLN A 628 -14.16 -26.49 2.17
CA GLN A 628 -14.51 -25.70 0.98
C GLN A 628 -13.26 -25.25 0.18
N GLU A 629 -12.15 -24.94 0.87
CA GLU A 629 -10.91 -24.55 0.22
C GLU A 629 -10.23 -25.72 -0.50
N GLY A 630 -10.29 -26.93 0.05
CA GLY A 630 -9.81 -28.14 -0.62
C GLY A 630 -10.55 -28.44 -1.93
N ARG A 631 -11.88 -28.31 -1.92
CA ARG A 631 -12.70 -28.44 -3.15
C ARG A 631 -12.32 -27.41 -4.21
N ARG A 632 -12.15 -26.14 -3.82
CA ARG A 632 -11.69 -25.07 -4.73
C ARG A 632 -10.30 -25.34 -5.29
N LEU A 633 -9.40 -25.87 -4.48
CA LEU A 633 -8.05 -26.23 -4.89
C LEU A 633 -8.07 -27.36 -5.94
N ARG A 634 -8.88 -28.39 -5.76
CA ARG A 634 -9.03 -29.49 -6.73
C ARG A 634 -9.58 -29.01 -8.06
N VAL A 635 -10.65 -28.20 -8.04
CA VAL A 635 -11.23 -27.61 -9.26
C VAL A 635 -10.19 -26.77 -10.00
N ALA A 636 -9.44 -25.89 -9.29
CA ALA A 636 -8.40 -25.07 -9.89
C ALA A 636 -7.27 -25.92 -10.52
N ALA A 637 -6.86 -27.01 -9.85
CA ALA A 637 -5.84 -27.93 -10.39
C ALA A 637 -6.30 -28.61 -11.68
N GLY A 638 -7.57 -29.07 -11.72
CA GLY A 638 -8.15 -29.65 -12.93
C GLY A 638 -8.24 -28.64 -14.08
N GLU A 639 -8.60 -27.41 -13.77
CA GLU A 639 -8.62 -26.32 -14.75
C GLU A 639 -7.23 -26.00 -15.31
N ALA A 640 -6.20 -25.94 -14.45
CA ALA A 640 -4.83 -25.72 -14.86
C ALA A 640 -4.32 -26.84 -15.79
N VAL A 641 -4.60 -28.11 -15.44
CA VAL A 641 -4.23 -29.25 -16.32
C VAL A 641 -4.96 -29.16 -17.66
N ALA A 642 -6.27 -28.86 -17.65
CA ALA A 642 -7.05 -28.72 -18.90
C ALA A 642 -6.50 -27.60 -19.82
N MET A 643 -5.99 -26.49 -19.23
CA MET A 643 -5.34 -25.41 -19.96
C MET A 643 -3.96 -25.83 -20.49
N LEU A 644 -3.16 -26.53 -19.70
CA LEU A 644 -1.80 -26.94 -20.07
C LEU A 644 -1.76 -28.02 -21.17
N VAL A 645 -2.79 -28.84 -21.28
CA VAL A 645 -2.90 -29.85 -22.34
C VAL A 645 -3.66 -29.36 -23.57
N LEU A 646 -4.22 -28.13 -23.52
CA LEU A 646 -4.90 -27.52 -24.66
C LEU A 646 -3.85 -27.11 -25.70
N GLU A 647 -3.99 -27.60 -26.93
CA GLU A 647 -3.12 -27.30 -28.07
C GLU A 647 -1.61 -27.62 -27.87
N SER A 648 -1.28 -28.47 -26.90
CA SER A 648 0.11 -28.88 -26.61
C SER A 648 0.25 -30.39 -26.66
N GLU A 649 0.70 -30.89 -27.81
CA GLU A 649 0.97 -32.30 -28.01
C GLU A 649 2.00 -32.85 -27.01
N SER A 650 3.02 -32.04 -26.73
CA SER A 650 4.08 -32.44 -25.81
C SER A 650 3.55 -32.64 -24.39
N ASN A 651 2.66 -31.76 -23.91
CA ASN A 651 2.02 -31.90 -22.59
C ASN A 651 1.01 -33.04 -22.57
N CYS A 652 0.26 -33.27 -23.66
CA CYS A 652 -0.61 -34.43 -23.78
C CYS A 652 0.18 -35.73 -23.61
N ARG A 653 1.30 -35.87 -24.35
CA ARG A 653 2.21 -37.03 -24.22
C ARG A 653 2.78 -37.18 -22.80
N ARG A 654 3.13 -36.08 -22.15
CA ARG A 654 3.63 -36.11 -20.74
C ARG A 654 2.55 -36.60 -19.79
N VAL A 655 1.30 -36.12 -19.92
CA VAL A 655 0.17 -36.56 -19.08
C VAL A 655 -0.13 -38.04 -19.32
N LEU A 656 -0.14 -38.51 -20.57
CA LEU A 656 -0.39 -39.91 -20.89
C LEU A 656 0.72 -40.85 -20.37
N ARG A 657 1.98 -40.37 -20.30
CA ARG A 657 3.08 -41.12 -19.66
C ARG A 657 2.90 -41.33 -18.16
N LEU A 658 2.14 -40.45 -17.49
CA LEU A 658 1.83 -40.58 -16.05
C LEU A 658 0.81 -41.67 -15.73
N GLY A 659 0.20 -42.31 -16.75
CA GLY A 659 -0.73 -43.41 -16.55
C GLY A 659 -2.05 -43.04 -15.85
N VAL A 660 -2.50 -41.80 -15.98
CA VAL A 660 -3.67 -41.28 -15.23
C VAL A 660 -4.99 -41.40 -15.98
N LEU A 661 -4.98 -42.03 -17.19
CA LEU A 661 -6.16 -42.02 -18.07
C LEU A 661 -7.38 -42.68 -17.42
N GLU A 662 -7.24 -43.87 -16.82
CA GLU A 662 -8.30 -44.59 -16.14
C GLU A 662 -8.92 -43.77 -15.00
N ARG A 663 -8.07 -43.17 -14.19
CA ARG A 663 -8.48 -42.28 -13.10
C ARG A 663 -9.22 -41.03 -13.56
N LEU A 664 -8.88 -40.50 -14.73
CA LEU A 664 -9.60 -39.38 -15.36
C LEU A 664 -10.98 -39.83 -15.84
N VAL A 665 -11.09 -41.03 -16.35
CA VAL A 665 -12.39 -41.65 -16.73
C VAL A 665 -13.25 -41.84 -15.49
N GLU A 666 -12.72 -42.41 -14.40
CA GLU A 666 -13.44 -42.54 -13.12
C GLU A 666 -13.88 -41.20 -12.55
N ALA A 667 -13.06 -40.13 -12.73
CA ALA A 667 -13.38 -38.79 -12.26
C ALA A 667 -14.60 -38.14 -12.96
N LEU A 668 -15.06 -38.71 -14.08
CA LEU A 668 -16.31 -38.28 -14.73
C LEU A 668 -17.58 -38.61 -13.90
N GLU A 669 -17.51 -39.58 -13.01
CA GLU A 669 -18.59 -39.94 -12.12
C GLU A 669 -18.67 -39.03 -10.90
N ALA A 670 -17.57 -38.36 -10.53
CA ALA A 670 -17.51 -37.46 -9.39
C ALA A 670 -18.06 -36.07 -9.72
N PRO A 671 -19.13 -35.58 -9.11
CA PRO A 671 -19.78 -34.31 -9.46
C PRO A 671 -18.84 -33.10 -9.45
N LEU A 672 -17.88 -33.08 -8.52
CA LEU A 672 -16.91 -31.96 -8.39
C LEU A 672 -15.89 -31.96 -9.53
N LEU A 673 -15.50 -33.11 -10.06
CA LEU A 673 -14.38 -33.27 -10.98
C LEU A 673 -14.80 -33.42 -12.44
N ARG A 674 -16.06 -33.89 -12.69
CA ARG A 674 -16.53 -34.32 -14.02
C ARG A 674 -16.32 -33.30 -15.12
N VAL A 675 -16.52 -31.99 -14.88
CA VAL A 675 -16.35 -30.93 -15.87
C VAL A 675 -14.89 -30.83 -16.31
N ASN A 676 -13.96 -30.80 -15.34
CA ASN A 676 -12.53 -30.65 -15.69
C ASN A 676 -11.93 -31.97 -16.19
N ALA A 677 -12.38 -33.12 -15.68
CA ALA A 677 -11.98 -34.41 -16.20
C ALA A 677 -12.38 -34.55 -17.68
N ALA A 678 -13.63 -34.19 -18.03
CA ALA A 678 -14.09 -34.20 -19.41
C ALA A 678 -13.30 -33.25 -20.32
N ARG A 679 -12.97 -32.04 -19.83
CA ARG A 679 -12.12 -31.08 -20.57
C ARG A 679 -10.70 -31.63 -20.83
N ILE A 680 -10.09 -32.25 -19.81
CA ILE A 680 -8.77 -32.87 -19.93
C ILE A 680 -8.82 -34.01 -20.93
N LEU A 681 -9.76 -34.94 -20.78
CA LEU A 681 -9.90 -36.09 -21.69
C LEU A 681 -10.16 -35.65 -23.13
N ARG A 682 -11.06 -34.66 -23.34
CA ARG A 682 -11.29 -34.09 -24.66
C ARG A 682 -10.01 -33.53 -25.28
N ASN A 683 -9.24 -32.73 -24.52
CA ASN A 683 -8.00 -32.13 -25.01
C ASN A 683 -6.93 -33.18 -25.28
N LEU A 684 -6.83 -34.22 -24.46
CA LEU A 684 -5.92 -35.34 -24.71
C LEU A 684 -6.25 -36.06 -26.02
N CYS A 685 -7.57 -36.29 -26.28
CA CYS A 685 -8.03 -36.91 -27.53
C CYS A 685 -7.81 -36.01 -28.75
N ALA A 686 -8.04 -34.70 -28.59
CA ALA A 686 -7.93 -33.76 -29.69
C ALA A 686 -6.48 -33.41 -30.07
N PHE A 687 -5.56 -33.39 -29.10
CA PHE A 687 -4.20 -32.86 -29.28
C PHE A 687 -3.10 -33.86 -28.90
N GLY A 688 -3.43 -35.13 -28.61
CA GLY A 688 -2.44 -36.16 -28.22
C GLY A 688 -1.49 -36.63 -29.33
N GLY A 689 -1.85 -36.37 -30.60
CA GLY A 689 -1.12 -36.81 -31.77
C GLY A 689 -1.28 -38.29 -32.06
N ASP A 690 -1.01 -38.69 -33.29
CA ASP A 690 -1.23 -40.06 -33.80
C ASP A 690 -0.43 -41.13 -33.02
N GLY A 691 0.75 -40.80 -32.51
CA GLY A 691 1.57 -41.68 -31.70
C GLY A 691 0.99 -42.09 -30.34
N CYS A 692 -0.13 -41.49 -29.93
CA CYS A 692 -0.81 -41.79 -28.67
C CYS A 692 -2.15 -42.54 -28.82
N PHE A 693 -2.52 -42.90 -30.06
CA PHE A 693 -3.82 -43.51 -30.39
C PHE A 693 -4.12 -44.76 -29.54
N GLU A 694 -3.22 -45.71 -29.45
CA GLU A 694 -3.40 -46.93 -28.68
C GLU A 694 -3.60 -46.65 -27.17
N LYS A 695 -2.90 -45.68 -26.62
CA LYS A 695 -3.07 -45.28 -25.22
C LYS A 695 -4.41 -44.57 -24.98
N LEU A 696 -4.86 -43.77 -25.94
CA LEU A 696 -6.11 -43.06 -25.86
C LEU A 696 -7.35 -43.94 -26.08
N ARG A 697 -7.20 -45.11 -26.66
CA ARG A 697 -8.30 -46.08 -26.83
C ARG A 697 -8.99 -46.43 -25.51
N GLY A 698 -8.25 -46.38 -24.38
CA GLY A 698 -8.85 -46.56 -23.05
C GLY A 698 -9.94 -45.53 -22.68
N VAL A 699 -9.99 -44.35 -23.36
CA VAL A 699 -11.05 -43.34 -23.15
C VAL A 699 -12.43 -43.85 -23.55
N THR A 700 -12.50 -44.85 -24.44
CA THR A 700 -13.77 -45.47 -24.91
C THR A 700 -14.62 -46.01 -23.77
N ALA A 701 -14.00 -46.36 -22.61
CA ALA A 701 -14.71 -46.77 -21.40
C ALA A 701 -15.65 -45.67 -20.86
N ALA A 702 -15.33 -44.39 -21.13
CA ALA A 702 -16.15 -43.25 -20.72
C ALA A 702 -17.42 -43.04 -21.52
N ALA A 703 -17.53 -43.65 -22.71
CA ALA A 703 -18.58 -43.34 -23.70
C ALA A 703 -20.01 -43.51 -23.15
N THR A 704 -20.26 -44.56 -22.39
CA THR A 704 -21.60 -44.82 -21.77
C THR A 704 -21.95 -43.73 -20.77
N THR A 705 -21.04 -43.33 -19.90
CA THR A 705 -21.23 -42.24 -18.89
C THR A 705 -21.42 -40.89 -19.57
N VAL A 706 -20.66 -40.63 -20.65
CA VAL A 706 -20.76 -39.40 -21.44
C VAL A 706 -22.12 -39.30 -22.13
N LEU A 707 -22.58 -40.36 -22.82
CA LEU A 707 -23.89 -40.38 -23.47
C LEU A 707 -25.05 -40.14 -22.47
N LYS A 708 -25.05 -40.81 -21.32
CA LYS A 708 -26.05 -40.58 -20.31
C LYS A 708 -26.03 -39.15 -19.80
N ALA A 709 -24.84 -38.56 -19.60
CA ALA A 709 -24.70 -37.18 -19.17
C ALA A 709 -25.20 -36.15 -20.20
N ILE A 710 -25.02 -36.38 -21.50
CA ILE A 710 -25.56 -35.53 -22.55
C ILE A 710 -27.08 -35.46 -22.49
N MET A 711 -27.73 -36.61 -22.23
CA MET A 711 -29.21 -36.72 -22.20
C MET A 711 -29.84 -36.19 -20.89
N SER A 712 -29.11 -36.26 -19.78
CA SER A 712 -29.66 -35.97 -18.44
C SER A 712 -29.27 -34.61 -17.87
N GLU A 713 -28.20 -33.99 -18.38
CA GLU A 713 -27.60 -32.78 -17.82
C GLU A 713 -27.83 -31.57 -18.74
N GLU A 714 -27.69 -30.38 -18.17
CA GLU A 714 -27.84 -29.12 -18.91
C GLU A 714 -26.64 -28.20 -18.73
N ASN A 715 -26.61 -27.12 -19.49
CA ASN A 715 -25.65 -26.04 -19.39
C ASN A 715 -24.19 -26.48 -19.62
N LYS A 716 -23.28 -26.10 -18.68
CA LYS A 716 -21.82 -26.29 -18.84
C LYS A 716 -21.39 -27.74 -18.89
N LEU A 717 -22.06 -28.60 -18.15
CA LEU A 717 -21.72 -30.02 -18.14
C LEU A 717 -22.13 -30.67 -19.46
N GLN A 718 -23.33 -30.38 -19.98
CA GLN A 718 -23.77 -30.84 -21.29
C GLN A 718 -22.82 -30.42 -22.42
N GLU A 719 -22.44 -29.13 -22.45
CA GLU A 719 -21.47 -28.62 -23.43
C GLU A 719 -20.17 -29.43 -23.45
N VAL A 720 -19.60 -29.67 -22.24
CA VAL A 720 -18.29 -30.34 -22.14
C VAL A 720 -18.42 -31.82 -22.48
N MET A 721 -19.51 -32.46 -22.13
CA MET A 721 -19.77 -33.88 -22.44
C MET A 721 -20.00 -34.10 -23.92
N ILE A 722 -20.75 -33.22 -24.61
CA ILE A 722 -20.88 -33.27 -26.07
C ILE A 722 -19.53 -33.15 -26.74
N GLY A 723 -18.71 -32.17 -26.31
CA GLY A 723 -17.36 -32.00 -26.85
C GLY A 723 -16.44 -33.18 -26.56
N LEU A 724 -16.62 -33.87 -25.44
CA LEU A 724 -15.89 -35.12 -25.16
C LEU A 724 -16.37 -36.25 -26.05
N ALA A 725 -17.68 -36.43 -26.22
CA ALA A 725 -18.28 -37.45 -27.08
C ALA A 725 -17.74 -37.36 -28.51
N ALA A 726 -17.74 -36.12 -29.10
CA ALA A 726 -17.23 -35.90 -30.45
C ALA A 726 -15.78 -36.37 -30.67
N GLN A 727 -14.98 -36.43 -29.59
CA GLN A 727 -13.61 -36.92 -29.67
C GLN A 727 -13.48 -38.42 -29.31
N VAL A 728 -14.19 -38.91 -28.29
CA VAL A 728 -14.14 -40.32 -27.83
C VAL A 728 -14.59 -41.26 -28.91
N PHE A 729 -15.65 -40.92 -29.61
CA PHE A 729 -16.21 -41.81 -30.66
C PHE A 729 -15.27 -41.97 -31.90
N LYS A 730 -14.31 -41.08 -32.11
CA LYS A 730 -13.26 -41.24 -33.15
C LYS A 730 -12.34 -42.45 -32.89
N TYR A 731 -12.28 -42.95 -31.62
CA TYR A 731 -11.47 -44.10 -31.23
C TYR A 731 -12.25 -45.41 -31.25
N MET A 732 -13.48 -45.40 -31.77
CA MET A 732 -14.38 -46.58 -31.85
C MET A 732 -14.70 -46.95 -33.27
N THR A 733 -14.93 -48.24 -33.49
CA THR A 733 -15.55 -48.73 -34.73
C THR A 733 -17.06 -48.61 -34.62
N SER A 734 -17.78 -48.61 -35.79
CA SER A 734 -19.27 -48.55 -35.82
C SER A 734 -19.96 -49.68 -35.05
N LYS A 735 -19.31 -50.83 -34.91
CA LYS A 735 -19.80 -51.94 -34.06
C LYS A 735 -19.69 -51.63 -32.58
N GLU A 736 -18.53 -51.05 -32.17
CA GLU A 736 -18.31 -50.68 -30.79
C GLU A 736 -19.22 -49.51 -30.40
N SER A 737 -19.40 -48.50 -31.25
CA SER A 737 -20.32 -47.39 -31.02
C SER A 737 -21.75 -47.86 -30.81
N SER A 738 -22.27 -48.74 -31.68
CA SER A 738 -23.58 -49.34 -31.54
C SER A 738 -23.76 -50.13 -30.25
N ALA A 739 -22.74 -50.88 -29.80
CA ALA A 739 -22.73 -51.59 -28.53
C ALA A 739 -22.79 -50.62 -27.34
N VAL A 740 -22.15 -49.47 -27.42
CA VAL A 740 -22.20 -48.42 -26.37
C VAL A 740 -23.57 -47.79 -26.31
N PHE A 741 -24.21 -47.42 -27.43
CA PHE A 741 -25.58 -46.90 -27.47
C PHE A 741 -26.55 -47.90 -26.85
N LYS A 742 -26.49 -49.21 -27.24
CA LYS A 742 -27.30 -50.25 -26.64
C LYS A 742 -27.07 -50.38 -25.10
N ARG A 743 -25.81 -50.31 -24.66
CA ARG A 743 -25.46 -50.38 -23.22
C ARG A 743 -25.96 -49.16 -22.46
N ALA A 744 -25.93 -47.95 -23.07
CA ALA A 744 -26.42 -46.72 -22.49
C ALA A 744 -27.98 -46.71 -22.43
N GLY A 745 -28.66 -47.56 -23.24
CA GLY A 745 -30.11 -47.52 -23.39
C GLY A 745 -30.64 -46.31 -24.16
N ILE A 746 -29.81 -45.72 -25.00
CA ILE A 746 -30.12 -44.50 -25.77
C ILE A 746 -30.11 -44.89 -27.27
N ARG A 747 -31.08 -44.42 -28.00
CA ARG A 747 -31.11 -44.60 -29.46
C ARG A 747 -30.33 -43.50 -30.17
N GLU A 748 -29.72 -43.80 -31.28
CA GLU A 748 -28.96 -42.82 -32.08
C GLU A 748 -29.90 -41.68 -32.53
N THR A 749 -31.16 -41.99 -32.86
CA THR A 749 -32.21 -41.02 -33.18
C THR A 749 -32.53 -40.05 -32.04
N GLU A 750 -32.54 -40.52 -30.78
CA GLU A 750 -32.75 -39.67 -29.59
C GLU A 750 -31.58 -38.72 -29.38
N LEU A 751 -30.35 -39.16 -29.61
CA LEU A 751 -29.19 -38.27 -29.55
C LEU A 751 -29.23 -37.25 -30.67
N ALA A 752 -29.58 -37.64 -31.89
CA ALA A 752 -29.73 -36.73 -33.05
C ALA A 752 -30.78 -35.63 -32.75
N ASP A 753 -31.96 -36.02 -32.25
CA ASP A 753 -32.99 -35.05 -31.86
C ASP A 753 -32.44 -34.10 -30.78
N THR A 754 -31.74 -34.62 -29.74
CA THR A 754 -31.17 -33.79 -28.66
C THR A 754 -30.16 -32.78 -29.25
N LEU A 755 -29.32 -33.12 -30.20
CA LEU A 755 -28.36 -32.22 -30.84
C LEU A 755 -29.07 -31.10 -31.63
N VAL A 756 -30.12 -31.43 -32.37
CA VAL A 756 -30.93 -30.43 -33.09
C VAL A 756 -31.65 -29.51 -32.12
N GLN A 757 -32.25 -30.06 -31.05
CA GLN A 757 -32.87 -29.25 -29.98
C GLN A 757 -31.87 -28.33 -29.28
N ILE A 758 -30.62 -28.74 -29.09
CA ILE A 758 -29.53 -27.89 -28.56
C ILE A 758 -29.25 -26.73 -29.51
N LEU A 759 -29.17 -26.96 -30.81
CA LEU A 759 -28.98 -25.87 -31.80
C LEU A 759 -30.14 -24.88 -31.74
N ARG A 760 -31.41 -25.38 -31.64
CA ARG A 760 -32.60 -24.55 -31.48
C ARG A 760 -32.62 -23.78 -30.16
N LYS A 761 -32.24 -24.41 -29.03
CA LYS A 761 -32.21 -23.80 -27.70
C LYS A 761 -31.14 -22.74 -27.59
N TYR A 762 -30.02 -22.92 -28.23
CA TYR A 762 -28.81 -22.05 -28.09
C TYR A 762 -28.52 -21.27 -29.38
N ARG A 763 -29.52 -20.71 -30.04
CA ARG A 763 -29.37 -19.82 -31.18
C ARG A 763 -28.47 -18.63 -30.91
N SER A 764 -28.53 -18.09 -29.66
CA SER A 764 -27.57 -17.13 -29.08
C SER A 764 -26.98 -17.71 -27.82
N PRO A 765 -25.85 -18.43 -27.90
CA PRO A 765 -25.30 -19.14 -26.72
C PRO A 765 -24.85 -18.15 -25.66
N PRO A 766 -25.27 -18.35 -24.39
CA PRO A 766 -24.82 -17.51 -23.30
C PRO A 766 -23.33 -17.71 -23.02
N ILE A 767 -22.69 -16.71 -22.38
CA ILE A 767 -21.26 -16.71 -22.03
C ILE A 767 -20.84 -17.99 -21.26
N LYS A 768 -21.78 -18.63 -20.55
CA LYS A 768 -21.50 -19.84 -19.76
C LYS A 768 -21.26 -21.09 -20.64
N VAL A 769 -21.84 -21.14 -21.82
CA VAL A 769 -21.75 -22.29 -22.74
C VAL A 769 -21.44 -21.86 -24.18
N PRO A 770 -20.33 -21.16 -24.40
CA PRO A 770 -20.03 -20.50 -25.68
C PRO A 770 -19.77 -21.47 -26.84
N ARG A 771 -19.41 -22.72 -26.55
CA ARG A 771 -18.98 -23.71 -27.56
C ARG A 771 -20.00 -24.82 -27.80
N ILE A 772 -21.19 -24.72 -27.21
CA ILE A 772 -22.17 -25.80 -27.24
C ILE A 772 -22.61 -26.11 -28.66
N ARG A 773 -22.86 -25.09 -29.51
CA ARG A 773 -23.22 -25.28 -30.92
C ARG A 773 -22.11 -25.97 -31.71
N ARG A 774 -20.88 -25.52 -31.57
CA ARG A 774 -19.72 -26.12 -32.20
C ARG A 774 -19.58 -27.61 -31.88
N PHE A 775 -19.66 -27.95 -30.60
CA PHE A 775 -19.53 -29.34 -30.18
C PHE A 775 -20.71 -30.21 -30.62
N ALA A 776 -21.92 -29.63 -30.66
CA ALA A 776 -23.08 -30.33 -31.22
C ALA A 776 -22.89 -30.67 -32.70
N ILE A 777 -22.39 -29.72 -33.49
CA ILE A 777 -22.08 -29.91 -34.92
C ILE A 777 -20.95 -30.94 -35.09
N GLU A 778 -19.85 -30.86 -34.33
CA GLU A 778 -18.76 -31.84 -34.41
C GLU A 778 -19.25 -33.26 -34.09
N LEU A 779 -20.14 -33.44 -33.13
CA LEU A 779 -20.70 -34.74 -32.82
C LEU A 779 -21.67 -35.23 -33.89
N ALA A 780 -22.50 -34.33 -34.44
CA ALA A 780 -23.40 -34.65 -35.53
C ALA A 780 -22.64 -35.08 -36.82
N ILE A 781 -21.55 -34.37 -37.19
CA ILE A 781 -20.67 -34.77 -38.28
C ILE A 781 -20.11 -36.17 -38.08
N TRP A 782 -19.65 -36.49 -36.87
CA TRP A 782 -19.21 -37.85 -36.57
C TRP A 782 -20.31 -38.87 -36.75
N MET A 783 -21.54 -38.62 -36.26
CA MET A 783 -22.69 -39.53 -36.42
C MET A 783 -23.04 -39.75 -37.86
N MET A 784 -23.07 -38.71 -38.71
CA MET A 784 -23.35 -38.79 -40.14
C MET A 784 -22.27 -39.59 -40.86
N THR A 785 -20.98 -39.40 -40.49
CA THR A 785 -19.86 -40.12 -41.09
C THR A 785 -19.82 -41.61 -40.67
N ASP A 786 -20.31 -41.96 -39.46
CA ASP A 786 -20.33 -43.33 -38.97
C ASP A 786 -21.40 -44.18 -39.69
N LYS A 787 -22.60 -43.60 -39.99
CA LYS A 787 -23.73 -44.33 -40.61
C LYS A 787 -24.59 -43.40 -41.48
N GLU A 788 -24.89 -43.89 -42.69
CA GLU A 788 -25.83 -43.18 -43.62
C GLU A 788 -27.25 -43.04 -43.02
N THR A 789 -27.70 -43.99 -42.18
CA THR A 789 -29.01 -43.92 -41.49
C THR A 789 -29.13 -42.69 -40.61
N ASN A 790 -28.03 -42.19 -40.07
CA ASN A 790 -28.03 -40.98 -39.27
C ASN A 790 -28.20 -39.73 -40.11
N VAL A 791 -27.72 -39.72 -41.36
CA VAL A 791 -27.93 -38.64 -42.32
C VAL A 791 -29.40 -38.42 -42.52
N LEU A 792 -30.16 -39.52 -42.87
CA LEU A 792 -31.60 -39.44 -43.06
C LEU A 792 -32.31 -38.94 -41.78
N THR A 793 -31.85 -39.38 -40.60
CA THR A 793 -32.43 -38.91 -39.33
C THR A 793 -32.25 -37.41 -39.15
N PHE A 794 -31.09 -36.87 -39.47
CA PHE A 794 -30.84 -35.40 -39.34
C PHE A 794 -31.59 -34.62 -40.43
N GLN A 795 -31.79 -35.17 -41.63
CA GLN A 795 -32.65 -34.59 -42.65
C GLN A 795 -34.10 -34.52 -42.15
N ASP A 796 -34.67 -35.63 -41.61
CA ASP A 796 -36.03 -35.68 -41.04
C ASP A 796 -36.22 -34.70 -39.87
N LEU A 797 -35.15 -34.37 -39.13
CA LEU A 797 -35.16 -33.39 -38.04
C LEU A 797 -34.98 -31.94 -38.47
N GLU A 798 -34.89 -31.69 -39.76
CA GLU A 798 -34.67 -30.35 -40.36
C GLU A 798 -33.39 -29.64 -39.83
N MET A 799 -32.30 -30.38 -39.66
CA MET A 799 -31.04 -29.85 -39.14
C MET A 799 -30.42 -28.79 -40.06
N GLU A 800 -30.67 -28.86 -41.36
CA GLU A 800 -30.15 -27.93 -42.38
C GLU A 800 -30.48 -26.48 -42.03
N GLY A 801 -31.74 -26.17 -41.73
CA GLY A 801 -32.17 -24.80 -41.38
C GLY A 801 -31.49 -24.26 -40.06
N GLU A 802 -31.22 -25.14 -39.10
CA GLU A 802 -30.52 -24.74 -37.88
C GLU A 802 -29.01 -24.50 -38.14
N LEU A 803 -28.39 -25.24 -39.06
CA LEU A 803 -27.02 -25.03 -39.50
C LEU A 803 -26.85 -23.70 -40.24
N GLU A 804 -27.79 -23.36 -41.16
CA GLU A 804 -27.82 -22.07 -41.84
C GLU A 804 -27.94 -20.91 -40.83
N HIS A 805 -28.82 -21.06 -39.86
CA HIS A 805 -28.96 -20.06 -38.80
C HIS A 805 -27.66 -19.90 -37.97
N VAL A 806 -26.91 -20.98 -37.75
CA VAL A 806 -25.58 -20.91 -37.10
C VAL A 806 -24.61 -20.10 -37.94
N LEU A 807 -24.60 -20.24 -39.26
CA LEU A 807 -23.77 -19.45 -40.19
C LEU A 807 -24.05 -17.94 -40.03
N GLU A 808 -25.34 -17.57 -40.03
CA GLU A 808 -25.77 -16.17 -39.96
C GLU A 808 -25.35 -15.49 -38.63
N THR A 809 -25.38 -16.24 -37.53
CA THR A 809 -25.25 -15.67 -36.18
C THR A 809 -23.85 -15.84 -35.56
N THR A 810 -22.93 -16.56 -36.19
CA THR A 810 -21.69 -16.97 -35.50
C THR A 810 -20.54 -15.99 -35.62
N SER A 811 -20.47 -15.19 -36.71
CA SER A 811 -19.36 -14.25 -36.90
C SER A 811 -19.19 -13.27 -35.76
N GLU A 812 -20.29 -12.79 -35.18
CA GLU A 812 -20.27 -11.84 -34.07
C GLU A 812 -19.84 -12.50 -32.72
N VAL A 813 -20.30 -13.73 -32.48
CA VAL A 813 -20.01 -14.44 -31.22
C VAL A 813 -18.55 -14.92 -31.16
N GLU A 814 -17.97 -15.42 -32.24
CA GLU A 814 -16.57 -15.81 -32.28
C GLU A 814 -15.66 -14.60 -32.14
N SER A 815 -15.97 -13.49 -32.78
CA SER A 815 -15.24 -12.22 -32.62
C SER A 815 -15.32 -11.69 -31.21
N PHE A 816 -16.46 -11.79 -30.53
CA PHE A 816 -16.66 -11.35 -29.15
C PHE A 816 -15.83 -12.18 -28.16
N ASN A 817 -15.72 -13.49 -28.36
CA ASN A 817 -14.89 -14.34 -27.52
C ASN A 817 -13.39 -14.03 -27.62
N ILE A 818 -12.94 -13.55 -28.78
CA ILE A 818 -11.56 -13.07 -28.97
C ILE A 818 -11.31 -11.78 -28.18
N PHE A 819 -12.30 -10.86 -28.18
CA PHE A 819 -12.17 -9.57 -27.49
C PHE A 819 -12.42 -9.65 -25.98
N SER A 820 -13.26 -10.56 -25.51
CA SER A 820 -13.59 -10.66 -24.08
C SER A 820 -12.46 -11.20 -23.20
N GLY A 821 -11.37 -11.66 -23.81
CA GLY A 821 -10.25 -12.25 -23.06
C GLY A 821 -10.65 -13.47 -22.24
N THR A 822 -11.84 -14.03 -22.50
CA THR A 822 -12.26 -15.29 -21.91
C THR A 822 -11.33 -16.37 -22.43
N VAL A 823 -10.57 -16.82 -21.55
CA VAL A 823 -9.62 -17.89 -21.53
C VAL A 823 -9.91 -18.96 -22.59
N GLY A 824 -8.93 -19.12 -23.44
CA GLY A 824 -8.92 -20.16 -24.45
C GLY A 824 -9.64 -19.70 -25.72
N VAL A 825 -9.01 -18.78 -26.42
CA VAL A 825 -9.07 -18.79 -27.87
C VAL A 825 -8.51 -20.14 -28.26
N SER A 826 -9.35 -21.18 -28.27
CA SER A 826 -8.99 -22.42 -28.94
C SER A 826 -8.76 -22.05 -30.39
N ARG A 827 -7.55 -22.08 -30.86
CA ARG A 827 -7.19 -22.03 -32.26
C ARG A 827 -7.69 -23.37 -32.83
N HIS A 828 -8.98 -23.45 -33.14
CA HIS A 828 -9.51 -24.63 -33.77
C HIS A 828 -8.91 -24.70 -35.20
N HIS A 829 -8.45 -25.85 -35.59
CA HIS A 829 -7.96 -26.09 -36.99
C HIS A 829 -9.02 -25.79 -38.03
N MET A 830 -10.31 -25.94 -37.68
CA MET A 830 -11.44 -25.61 -38.51
C MET A 830 -12.29 -24.52 -37.84
N THR A 831 -12.74 -23.56 -38.64
CA THR A 831 -13.71 -22.54 -38.14
C THR A 831 -15.09 -23.20 -37.99
N ILE A 832 -15.99 -22.57 -37.24
CA ILE A 832 -17.37 -23.09 -37.14
C ILE A 832 -18.07 -23.07 -38.50
N HIS A 833 -17.74 -22.11 -39.37
CA HIS A 833 -18.24 -22.03 -40.75
C HIS A 833 -17.81 -23.28 -41.52
N SER A 834 -16.53 -23.66 -41.49
CA SER A 834 -16.03 -24.85 -42.19
C SER A 834 -16.68 -26.15 -41.67
N LEU A 835 -17.01 -26.20 -40.36
CA LEU A 835 -17.72 -27.33 -39.77
C LEU A 835 -19.17 -27.39 -40.26
N VAL A 836 -19.84 -26.25 -40.33
CA VAL A 836 -21.22 -26.18 -40.86
C VAL A 836 -21.25 -26.52 -42.33
N GLU A 837 -20.34 -26.01 -43.14
CA GLU A 837 -20.22 -26.37 -44.57
C GLU A 837 -20.00 -27.88 -44.76
N LEU A 838 -19.14 -28.49 -43.91
CA LEU A 838 -18.94 -29.94 -43.96
C LEU A 838 -20.21 -30.71 -43.55
N ALA A 839 -20.95 -30.23 -42.53
CA ALA A 839 -22.20 -30.86 -42.12
C ALA A 839 -23.28 -30.77 -43.19
N LEU A 840 -23.43 -29.59 -43.81
CA LEU A 840 -24.38 -29.38 -44.96
C LEU A 840 -24.03 -30.27 -46.15
N LYS A 841 -22.75 -30.39 -46.47
CA LYS A 841 -22.30 -31.29 -47.53
C LYS A 841 -22.66 -32.76 -47.26
N LEU A 842 -22.45 -33.24 -46.04
CA LEU A 842 -22.83 -34.60 -45.62
C LEU A 842 -24.35 -34.81 -45.67
N LEU A 843 -25.14 -33.80 -45.35
CA LEU A 843 -26.61 -33.86 -45.47
C LEU A 843 -27.07 -33.87 -46.97
N ALA A 844 -26.35 -33.23 -47.87
CA ALA A 844 -26.67 -33.19 -49.31
C ALA A 844 -26.23 -34.44 -50.05
N ASP A 845 -25.10 -35.08 -49.66
CA ASP A 845 -24.53 -36.25 -50.29
C ASP A 845 -25.22 -37.58 -49.88
N GLY A 846 -26.03 -37.63 -48.82
CA GLY A 846 -26.77 -38.78 -48.33
C GLY A 846 -28.27 -38.62 -48.58
#